data_4a782f6d5ede794ea32178f335c4414c
#
_entry.id   4a782f6d5ede794ea32178f335c4414c
#
_cell.length_a   1.000
_cell.length_b   1.000
_cell.length_c   1.000
_cell.angle_alpha   90.00
_cell.angle_beta   90.00
_cell.angle_gamma   90.00
#
_symmetry.space_group_name_H-M   'P 1'
#
loop_
_entity.id
_entity.type
_entity.pdbx_description
1 polymer ?
#
loop_
_entity_poly.entity_id
_entity_poly.type
_entity_poly.pdbx_seq_one_letter_code
_entity_poly.pdbx_strand_id
1 'polypeptide(L)'
;MAACTTCGFQSPSAFKFCGQCGSPLPEASSAASPPEAERRQLTVLFCDLVGSTALSERLDPEDLRDLLATYHRTCGTIIQRLGGHLAQLLGDGLLVYFGFPTAHADDARRAVQASLEILETLERTPVRIGIHTGMVVVGDLGHGGRREQLALGQTPNIAARLQGLARPDTVVLSEDTRRLCEHDFHFEDLGEHDLKGVSRPIRVFRAVEPAARQWPPARDPLPLIGREAELETLGWWWNQARSGSGRVGILRGRPGTGRSRLARELRARALAEGARTLVACCSELHRGTPLYPVIDLFERLLGLERGSSPESRIERLRSTLQGPPETLPYLATLLGLPSPDPVPSGITPQALRQRILGALGAELEAMSESSPVLLVFEELDLADPTTLELVAHLAERVARKPILILALLDTLALPLPDGVPVAEVELGPLSWAQTRQLVRTLAPELDEDSLEILAARSDGVPVHVRELVRLAQESGDTQGIPSSLQGSLMARLDQQADSKQVAQLGATIGRRFRRDLLAELSEGPVAPHLDRLVRNDLLDHREDRYAFQSALLHDAAYQSLLKSVRQRYHERIAATLERSFPEILAGQPEVLAHHLTEARDYPRALHYWIRAGDLAMTLSANEAALRSYERALGLLVHLAEPSRSESELRLRTSMAPALIALRGYASSEVEETYERARELCRLLGESSSQFPVLAGLWVFHLVRGRLAASEDLAKRLLDLAEEDPTRLLVAHTALGQTAFWSGRLREA
;
A
#
# COMPACT_ATOMS: atom_id res chain seq x y z
N MET A 1 -31.98 -3.79 21.14
CA MET A 1 -33.27 -3.39 21.72
C MET A 1 -33.92 -2.39 20.78
N ALA A 2 -35.13 -2.66 20.29
CA ALA A 2 -35.90 -1.75 19.45
C ALA A 2 -37.01 -1.10 20.30
N ALA A 3 -37.09 0.24 20.27
CA ALA A 3 -38.14 0.99 20.97
C ALA A 3 -39.41 0.98 20.13
N CYS A 4 -40.52 0.57 20.72
CA CYS A 4 -41.84 0.64 20.07
C CYS A 4 -42.28 2.07 19.85
N THR A 5 -42.61 2.44 18.61
CA THR A 5 -43.06 3.78 18.25
C THR A 5 -44.43 4.12 18.82
N THR A 6 -45.22 3.11 19.24
CA THR A 6 -46.59 3.27 19.76
C THR A 6 -46.62 3.41 21.28
N CYS A 7 -45.81 2.67 22.03
CA CYS A 7 -45.87 2.70 23.51
C CYS A 7 -44.52 2.92 24.21
N GLY A 8 -43.43 3.13 23.48
CA GLY A 8 -42.11 3.38 24.04
C GLY A 8 -41.39 2.17 24.66
N PHE A 9 -42.03 1.00 24.72
CA PHE A 9 -41.45 -0.20 25.34
C PHE A 9 -40.24 -0.72 24.53
N GLN A 10 -39.16 -1.02 25.20
CA GLN A 10 -37.96 -1.59 24.58
C GLN A 10 -38.04 -3.11 24.47
N SER A 11 -38.26 -3.61 23.28
CA SER A 11 -38.29 -5.05 22.97
C SER A 11 -36.93 -5.52 22.43
N PRO A 12 -36.57 -6.81 22.65
CA PRO A 12 -35.41 -7.41 22.01
C PRO A 12 -35.47 -7.22 20.48
N SER A 13 -34.35 -6.87 19.85
CA SER A 13 -34.28 -6.58 18.39
C SER A 13 -34.66 -7.75 17.48
N ALA A 14 -34.76 -8.96 18.04
CA ALA A 14 -35.21 -10.15 17.30
C ALA A 14 -36.76 -10.26 17.20
N PHE A 15 -37.52 -9.42 17.89
CA PHE A 15 -38.98 -9.47 17.87
C PHE A 15 -39.54 -8.60 16.75
N LYS A 16 -40.48 -9.14 15.95
CA LYS A 16 -41.22 -8.41 14.91
C LYS A 16 -42.36 -7.55 15.48
N PHE A 17 -42.80 -7.82 16.69
CA PHE A 17 -43.88 -7.13 17.37
C PHE A 17 -43.48 -6.75 18.80
N CYS A 18 -44.00 -5.62 19.26
CA CYS A 18 -43.76 -5.13 20.62
C CYS A 18 -44.38 -6.12 21.64
N GLY A 19 -43.55 -6.55 22.60
CA GLY A 19 -43.99 -7.50 23.65
C GLY A 19 -45.03 -6.92 24.61
N GLN A 20 -45.27 -5.59 24.61
CA GLN A 20 -46.22 -4.94 25.48
C GLN A 20 -47.54 -4.57 24.82
N CYS A 21 -47.54 -4.03 23.59
CA CYS A 21 -48.73 -3.55 22.90
C CYS A 21 -49.06 -4.27 21.61
N GLY A 22 -48.26 -5.25 21.17
CA GLY A 22 -48.49 -6.02 19.96
C GLY A 22 -48.29 -5.24 18.66
N SER A 23 -47.94 -3.96 18.70
CA SER A 23 -47.68 -3.17 17.49
C SER A 23 -46.41 -3.66 16.77
N PRO A 24 -46.38 -3.63 15.42
CA PRO A 24 -45.17 -4.00 14.69
C PRO A 24 -44.06 -3.06 15.09
N LEU A 25 -42.90 -3.64 15.43
CA LEU A 25 -41.67 -2.86 15.66
C LEU A 25 -41.11 -2.42 14.31
N PRO A 26 -40.52 -1.22 14.19
CA PRO A 26 -39.84 -0.86 12.99
C PRO A 26 -38.82 -1.97 12.70
N GLU A 27 -38.90 -2.53 11.49
CA GLU A 27 -37.84 -3.47 11.05
C GLU A 27 -36.53 -2.73 11.23
N ALA A 28 -35.62 -3.33 12.01
CA ALA A 28 -34.27 -2.81 12.12
C ALA A 28 -33.78 -2.61 10.69
N SER A 29 -33.54 -1.35 10.33
CA SER A 29 -33.00 -0.92 9.03
C SER A 29 -32.08 -2.03 8.54
N SER A 30 -32.36 -2.58 7.38
CA SER A 30 -31.74 -3.76 6.78
C SER A 30 -30.31 -3.90 7.26
N ALA A 31 -30.01 -5.00 7.94
CA ALA A 31 -28.63 -5.39 8.22
C ALA A 31 -27.84 -5.14 6.93
N ALA A 32 -26.84 -4.30 6.99
CA ALA A 32 -25.91 -4.09 5.90
C ALA A 32 -25.63 -5.46 5.28
N SER A 33 -25.80 -5.59 3.98
CA SER A 33 -25.51 -6.83 3.26
C SER A 33 -24.17 -7.34 3.78
N PRO A 34 -24.05 -8.64 4.14
CA PRO A 34 -22.80 -9.14 4.71
C PRO A 34 -21.67 -8.69 3.81
N PRO A 35 -20.53 -8.24 4.37
CA PRO A 35 -19.44 -7.73 3.57
C PRO A 35 -19.11 -8.77 2.51
N GLU A 36 -19.19 -8.38 1.23
CA GLU A 36 -18.78 -9.26 0.12
C GLU A 36 -17.34 -9.69 0.40
N ALA A 37 -17.03 -10.96 0.11
CA ALA A 37 -15.69 -11.48 0.30
C ALA A 37 -14.66 -10.56 -0.34
N GLU A 38 -13.54 -10.35 0.32
CA GLU A 38 -12.53 -9.37 -0.03
C GLU A 38 -11.14 -9.99 -0.16
N ARG A 39 -10.33 -9.47 -1.07
CA ARG A 39 -8.92 -9.84 -1.17
C ARG A 39 -8.11 -8.91 -0.29
N ARG A 40 -7.32 -9.51 0.64
CA ARG A 40 -6.41 -8.73 1.49
C ARG A 40 -5.16 -9.50 1.88
N GLN A 41 -4.13 -8.80 2.27
CA GLN A 41 -2.96 -9.38 2.89
C GLN A 41 -3.26 -9.63 4.36
N LEU A 42 -3.01 -10.85 4.83
CA LEU A 42 -3.09 -11.20 6.25
C LEU A 42 -1.78 -11.79 6.74
N THR A 43 -1.48 -11.54 8.01
CA THR A 43 -0.52 -12.34 8.76
C THR A 43 -1.29 -13.40 9.53
N VAL A 44 -1.09 -14.65 9.15
CA VAL A 44 -1.75 -15.82 9.74
C VAL A 44 -0.81 -16.45 10.75
N LEU A 45 -1.33 -16.71 11.94
CA LEU A 45 -0.63 -17.36 13.05
C LEU A 45 -1.36 -18.63 13.41
N PHE A 46 -0.63 -19.75 13.46
CA PHE A 46 -1.05 -21.00 14.09
C PHE A 46 -0.28 -21.19 15.37
N CYS A 47 -0.99 -21.48 16.46
CA CYS A 47 -0.42 -21.85 17.75
C CYS A 47 -1.02 -23.18 18.18
N ASP A 48 -0.21 -24.12 18.64
CA ASP A 48 -0.64 -25.46 19.01
C ASP A 48 0.08 -25.94 20.27
N LEU A 49 -0.64 -26.70 21.10
CA LEU A 49 -0.14 -27.23 22.35
C LEU A 49 0.72 -28.48 22.12
N VAL A 50 1.93 -28.49 22.65
CA VAL A 50 2.83 -29.64 22.48
C VAL A 50 2.38 -30.83 23.35
N GLY A 51 2.17 -31.98 22.70
CA GLY A 51 1.85 -33.25 23.39
C GLY A 51 0.44 -33.34 23.96
N SER A 52 -0.50 -32.56 23.45
CA SER A 52 -1.92 -32.55 23.83
C SER A 52 -2.55 -33.95 23.82
N THR A 53 -2.23 -34.78 22.83
CA THR A 53 -2.67 -36.18 22.75
C THR A 53 -2.19 -37.01 23.96
N ALA A 54 -0.92 -36.86 24.34
CA ALA A 54 -0.39 -37.54 25.51
C ALA A 54 -0.95 -36.98 26.84
N LEU A 55 -1.30 -35.69 26.87
CA LEU A 55 -1.98 -35.06 27.99
C LEU A 55 -3.41 -35.60 28.16
N SER A 56 -4.13 -35.80 27.05
CA SER A 56 -5.49 -36.36 27.03
C SER A 56 -5.56 -37.82 27.50
N GLU A 57 -4.45 -38.56 27.39
CA GLU A 57 -4.35 -39.94 27.94
C GLU A 57 -4.00 -39.99 29.43
N ARG A 58 -3.44 -38.90 30.00
CA ARG A 58 -2.91 -38.84 31.36
C ARG A 58 -3.76 -38.05 32.33
N LEU A 59 -4.45 -37.01 31.85
CA LEU A 59 -5.27 -36.12 32.65
C LEU A 59 -6.72 -36.57 32.66
N ASP A 60 -7.39 -36.29 33.76
CA ASP A 60 -8.85 -36.41 33.81
C ASP A 60 -9.48 -35.42 32.78
N PRO A 61 -10.58 -35.79 32.11
CA PRO A 61 -11.24 -34.93 31.14
C PRO A 61 -11.59 -33.53 31.67
N GLU A 62 -11.89 -33.37 32.96
CA GLU A 62 -12.18 -32.07 33.57
C GLU A 62 -10.90 -31.24 33.73
N ASP A 63 -9.79 -31.84 34.17
CA ASP A 63 -8.50 -31.18 34.30
C ASP A 63 -7.97 -30.75 32.92
N LEU A 64 -8.10 -31.59 31.92
CA LEU A 64 -7.75 -31.27 30.53
C LEU A 64 -8.57 -30.08 30.00
N ARG A 65 -9.88 -30.08 30.25
CA ARG A 65 -10.77 -28.98 29.89
C ARG A 65 -10.32 -27.65 30.53
N ASP A 66 -10.00 -27.67 31.81
CA ASP A 66 -9.62 -26.47 32.56
C ASP A 66 -8.24 -25.97 32.15
N LEU A 67 -7.31 -26.86 31.81
CA LEU A 67 -6.02 -26.53 31.19
C LEU A 67 -6.23 -25.83 29.83
N LEU A 68 -7.04 -26.43 28.92
CA LEU A 68 -7.33 -25.87 27.61
C LEU A 68 -8.07 -24.54 27.72
N ALA A 69 -9.02 -24.41 28.64
CA ALA A 69 -9.73 -23.16 28.88
C ALA A 69 -8.81 -22.03 29.33
N THR A 70 -7.83 -22.37 30.21
CA THR A 70 -6.83 -21.41 30.67
C THR A 70 -5.87 -21.00 29.55
N TYR A 71 -5.38 -21.96 28.78
CA TYR A 71 -4.55 -21.75 27.60
C TYR A 71 -5.25 -20.84 26.59
N HIS A 72 -6.48 -21.17 26.17
CA HIS A 72 -7.25 -20.37 25.21
C HIS A 72 -7.52 -18.96 25.71
N ARG A 73 -7.82 -18.79 27.01
CA ARG A 73 -8.06 -17.47 27.61
C ARG A 73 -6.79 -16.62 27.61
N THR A 74 -5.65 -17.20 28.03
CA THR A 74 -4.37 -16.49 28.07
C THR A 74 -3.94 -16.05 26.68
N CYS A 75 -3.91 -16.97 25.71
CA CYS A 75 -3.59 -16.65 24.31
C CYS A 75 -4.56 -15.63 23.74
N GLY A 76 -5.88 -15.83 23.92
CA GLY A 76 -6.92 -14.93 23.43
C GLY A 76 -6.78 -13.50 23.95
N THR A 77 -6.43 -13.32 25.22
CA THR A 77 -6.22 -11.99 25.82
C THR A 77 -5.02 -11.27 25.18
N ILE A 78 -3.90 -11.97 24.99
CA ILE A 78 -2.69 -11.40 24.37
C ILE A 78 -2.97 -11.04 22.90
N ILE A 79 -3.59 -11.97 22.15
CA ILE A 79 -3.92 -11.80 20.73
C ILE A 79 -4.84 -10.59 20.54
N GLN A 80 -5.95 -10.50 21.29
CA GLN A 80 -6.90 -9.38 21.18
C GLN A 80 -6.28 -8.03 21.54
N ARG A 81 -5.48 -7.98 22.60
CA ARG A 81 -4.77 -6.76 22.99
C ARG A 81 -3.84 -6.24 21.89
N LEU A 82 -3.23 -7.14 21.13
CA LEU A 82 -2.33 -6.81 20.03
C LEU A 82 -3.07 -6.67 18.67
N GLY A 83 -4.41 -6.65 18.69
CA GLY A 83 -5.24 -6.42 17.49
C GLY A 83 -5.39 -7.64 16.58
N GLY A 84 -5.06 -8.83 17.08
CA GLY A 84 -5.30 -10.10 16.39
C GLY A 84 -6.74 -10.57 16.54
N HIS A 85 -7.26 -11.20 15.49
CA HIS A 85 -8.57 -11.81 15.43
C HIS A 85 -8.46 -13.33 15.58
N LEU A 86 -9.06 -13.89 16.62
CA LEU A 86 -9.14 -15.34 16.81
C LEU A 86 -10.19 -15.90 15.83
N ALA A 87 -9.73 -16.49 14.73
CA ALA A 87 -10.58 -16.97 13.66
C ALA A 87 -11.21 -18.33 13.99
N GLN A 88 -10.45 -19.25 14.60
CA GLN A 88 -10.92 -20.59 14.90
C GLN A 88 -10.15 -21.23 16.06
N LEU A 89 -10.88 -22.01 16.89
CA LEU A 89 -10.34 -22.93 17.85
C LEU A 89 -10.31 -24.33 17.23
N LEU A 90 -9.13 -24.94 17.12
CA LEU A 90 -8.89 -26.23 16.46
C LEU A 90 -8.53 -27.30 17.51
N GLY A 91 -9.41 -27.50 18.48
CA GLY A 91 -9.14 -28.36 19.63
C GLY A 91 -8.13 -27.71 20.58
N ASP A 92 -6.88 -28.17 20.54
CA ASP A 92 -5.73 -27.61 21.25
C ASP A 92 -4.97 -26.53 20.47
N GLY A 93 -5.34 -26.30 19.20
CA GLY A 93 -4.76 -25.30 18.33
C GLY A 93 -5.58 -24.03 18.19
N LEU A 94 -4.91 -22.93 17.86
CA LEU A 94 -5.49 -21.62 17.59
C LEU A 94 -5.12 -21.17 16.19
N LEU A 95 -6.12 -20.71 15.41
CA LEU A 95 -5.93 -19.99 14.16
C LEU A 95 -6.27 -18.52 14.36
N VAL A 96 -5.29 -17.66 14.08
CA VAL A 96 -5.38 -16.23 14.34
C VAL A 96 -5.02 -15.45 13.09
N TYR A 97 -5.75 -14.35 12.84
CA TYR A 97 -5.49 -13.41 11.77
C TYR A 97 -5.10 -12.04 12.32
N PHE A 98 -4.02 -11.48 11.83
CA PHE A 98 -3.69 -10.06 11.94
C PHE A 98 -3.90 -9.41 10.58
N GLY A 99 -4.56 -8.25 10.56
CA GLY A 99 -5.01 -7.58 9.34
C GLY A 99 -6.48 -7.80 8.99
N PHE A 100 -7.25 -8.41 9.92
CA PHE A 100 -8.69 -8.62 9.81
C PHE A 100 -9.34 -8.55 11.21
N PRO A 101 -10.55 -7.96 11.38
CA PRO A 101 -11.35 -7.25 10.37
C PRO A 101 -10.74 -5.93 9.90
N THR A 102 -9.88 -5.33 10.70
CA THR A 102 -9.17 -4.07 10.40
C THR A 102 -7.70 -4.35 10.18
N ALA A 103 -7.12 -3.81 9.10
CA ALA A 103 -5.69 -3.90 8.85
C ALA A 103 -4.92 -2.81 9.63
N HIS A 104 -3.68 -3.14 10.01
CA HIS A 104 -2.72 -2.20 10.58
C HIS A 104 -1.42 -2.24 9.76
N ALA A 105 -0.67 -1.17 9.79
CA ALA A 105 0.60 -1.10 9.06
C ALA A 105 1.65 -2.09 9.59
N ASP A 106 1.52 -2.54 10.83
CA ASP A 106 2.46 -3.36 11.59
C ASP A 106 1.89 -4.75 11.98
N ASP A 107 0.94 -5.29 11.23
CA ASP A 107 0.28 -6.56 11.52
C ASP A 107 1.26 -7.73 11.68
N ALA A 108 2.28 -7.83 10.84
CA ALA A 108 3.32 -8.86 10.95
C ALA A 108 4.12 -8.73 12.26
N ARG A 109 4.49 -7.51 12.64
CA ARG A 109 5.17 -7.21 13.90
C ARG A 109 4.29 -7.58 15.10
N ARG A 110 3.00 -7.22 15.08
CA ARG A 110 2.04 -7.56 16.13
C ARG A 110 1.89 -9.07 16.32
N ALA A 111 1.87 -9.82 15.22
CA ALA A 111 1.79 -11.28 15.25
C ALA A 111 3.03 -11.92 15.91
N VAL A 112 4.24 -11.45 15.55
CA VAL A 112 5.48 -11.94 16.17
C VAL A 112 5.55 -11.53 17.64
N GLN A 113 5.17 -10.30 17.99
CA GLN A 113 5.10 -9.82 19.37
C GLN A 113 4.15 -10.66 20.22
N ALA A 114 2.94 -10.93 19.70
CA ALA A 114 1.96 -11.78 20.38
C ALA A 114 2.52 -13.18 20.65
N SER A 115 3.22 -13.73 19.66
CA SER A 115 3.81 -15.06 19.75
C SER A 115 4.88 -15.16 20.84
N LEU A 116 5.79 -14.20 20.88
CA LEU A 116 6.85 -14.18 21.91
C LEU A 116 6.26 -14.00 23.32
N GLU A 117 5.26 -13.14 23.45
CA GLU A 117 4.59 -12.92 24.73
C GLU A 117 3.78 -14.15 25.20
N ILE A 118 3.18 -14.89 24.26
CA ILE A 118 2.53 -16.17 24.56
C ILE A 118 3.55 -17.16 25.14
N LEU A 119 4.75 -17.29 24.53
CA LEU A 119 5.81 -18.15 25.04
C LEU A 119 6.26 -17.74 26.45
N GLU A 120 6.45 -16.44 26.70
CA GLU A 120 6.84 -15.92 28.01
C GLU A 120 5.78 -16.20 29.09
N THR A 121 4.49 -16.07 28.72
CA THR A 121 3.38 -16.23 29.70
C THR A 121 3.05 -17.69 30.01
N LEU A 122 3.29 -18.60 29.06
CA LEU A 122 2.94 -20.02 29.17
C LEU A 122 4.11 -20.92 29.65
N GLU A 123 4.99 -20.44 30.52
CA GLU A 123 6.24 -21.10 30.99
C GLU A 123 6.13 -22.61 31.28
N ARG A 124 4.95 -23.14 31.64
CA ARG A 124 4.70 -24.55 31.98
C ARG A 124 3.90 -25.32 30.92
N THR A 125 3.54 -24.68 29.83
CA THR A 125 2.64 -25.25 28.81
C THR A 125 3.27 -25.04 27.45
N PRO A 126 4.13 -25.99 26.99
CA PRO A 126 4.91 -25.79 25.80
C PRO A 126 4.01 -25.71 24.56
N VAL A 127 4.26 -24.73 23.69
CA VAL A 127 3.51 -24.49 22.46
C VAL A 127 4.44 -24.40 21.25
N ARG A 128 3.87 -24.54 20.05
CA ARG A 128 4.53 -24.34 18.78
C ARG A 128 3.79 -23.29 18.00
N ILE A 129 4.51 -22.30 17.47
CA ILE A 129 3.89 -21.20 16.74
C ILE A 129 4.51 -21.09 15.36
N GLY A 130 3.62 -21.00 14.32
CA GLY A 130 4.00 -20.77 12.92
C GLY A 130 3.30 -19.53 12.36
N ILE A 131 4.05 -18.65 11.68
CA ILE A 131 3.55 -17.38 11.16
C ILE A 131 3.91 -17.23 9.68
N HIS A 132 2.91 -16.86 8.86
CA HIS A 132 3.13 -16.48 7.47
C HIS A 132 2.25 -15.31 7.06
N THR A 133 2.81 -14.41 6.25
CA THR A 133 2.10 -13.24 5.70
C THR A 133 1.92 -13.42 4.20
N GLY A 134 0.70 -13.22 3.70
CA GLY A 134 0.42 -13.32 2.27
C GLY A 134 -1.02 -12.98 1.91
N MET A 135 -1.31 -12.99 0.60
CA MET A 135 -2.63 -12.67 0.06
C MET A 135 -3.63 -13.79 0.30
N VAL A 136 -4.82 -13.42 0.76
CA VAL A 136 -5.95 -14.31 0.96
C VAL A 136 -7.25 -13.69 0.42
N VAL A 137 -8.27 -14.51 0.30
CA VAL A 137 -9.66 -14.06 0.17
C VAL A 137 -10.34 -14.34 1.51
N VAL A 138 -10.83 -13.29 2.17
CA VAL A 138 -11.58 -13.38 3.42
C VAL A 138 -13.05 -13.17 3.12
N GLY A 139 -13.92 -14.03 3.64
CA GLY A 139 -15.36 -13.91 3.51
C GLY A 139 -16.09 -14.91 4.39
N ASP A 140 -17.40 -14.69 4.56
CA ASP A 140 -18.26 -15.59 5.27
C ASP A 140 -18.46 -16.87 4.43
N LEU A 141 -17.97 -18.00 4.94
CA LEU A 141 -18.21 -19.32 4.38
C LEU A 141 -19.11 -20.12 5.33
N GLY A 142 -20.22 -20.63 4.82
CA GLY A 142 -21.10 -21.51 5.60
C GLY A 142 -22.48 -21.68 4.98
N HIS A 143 -23.07 -22.87 5.18
CA HIS A 143 -24.47 -23.19 4.87
C HIS A 143 -25.22 -23.46 6.19
N GLY A 144 -26.48 -22.99 6.29
CA GLY A 144 -27.38 -23.44 7.35
C GLY A 144 -27.11 -22.86 8.76
N GLY A 145 -26.83 -21.55 8.90
CA GLY A 145 -26.85 -20.87 10.22
C GLY A 145 -25.55 -20.80 10.98
N ARG A 146 -24.49 -21.50 10.57
CA ARG A 146 -23.11 -21.29 11.04
C ARG A 146 -22.33 -20.59 9.93
N ARG A 147 -22.00 -19.32 10.14
CA ARG A 147 -21.08 -18.53 9.30
C ARG A 147 -19.73 -18.50 10.00
N GLU A 148 -18.73 -19.04 9.35
CA GLU A 148 -17.32 -18.93 9.80
C GLU A 148 -16.59 -18.00 8.84
N GLN A 149 -15.85 -17.06 9.39
CA GLN A 149 -14.99 -16.14 8.61
C GLN A 149 -13.67 -16.84 8.35
N LEU A 150 -13.52 -17.36 7.13
CA LEU A 150 -12.34 -18.11 6.74
C LEU A 150 -11.50 -17.34 5.72
N ALA A 151 -10.18 -17.42 5.90
CA ALA A 151 -9.20 -16.94 4.93
C ALA A 151 -8.85 -18.07 3.96
N LEU A 152 -9.16 -17.88 2.68
CA LEU A 152 -8.85 -18.83 1.61
C LEU A 152 -7.59 -18.42 0.87
N GLY A 153 -6.68 -19.39 0.67
CA GLY A 153 -5.43 -19.19 -0.05
C GLY A 153 -4.32 -20.11 0.44
N GLN A 154 -3.10 -19.90 -0.05
CA GLN A 154 -1.95 -20.67 0.40
C GLN A 154 -1.45 -20.22 1.79
N THR A 155 -1.70 -18.98 2.16
CA THR A 155 -1.19 -18.34 3.38
C THR A 155 -1.51 -19.13 4.67
N PRO A 156 -2.76 -19.54 4.94
CA PRO A 156 -3.05 -20.38 6.11
C PRO A 156 -2.34 -21.73 6.07
N ASN A 157 -2.24 -22.34 4.89
CA ASN A 157 -1.59 -23.63 4.74
C ASN A 157 -0.08 -23.55 5.01
N ILE A 158 0.59 -22.49 4.58
CA ILE A 158 2.01 -22.26 4.86
C ILE A 158 2.22 -22.02 6.36
N ALA A 159 1.42 -21.17 6.99
CA ALA A 159 1.50 -20.90 8.43
C ALA A 159 1.34 -22.18 9.27
N ALA A 160 0.36 -23.04 8.93
CA ALA A 160 0.18 -24.34 9.59
C ALA A 160 1.39 -25.28 9.43
N ARG A 161 2.04 -25.25 8.27
CA ARG A 161 3.26 -26.07 8.07
C ARG A 161 4.48 -25.53 8.78
N LEU A 162 4.62 -24.22 8.89
CA LEU A 162 5.66 -23.57 9.67
C LEU A 162 5.49 -23.92 11.17
N GLN A 163 4.25 -23.96 11.66
CA GLN A 163 3.94 -24.41 13.02
C GLN A 163 4.40 -25.87 13.24
N GLY A 164 4.20 -26.75 12.24
CA GLY A 164 4.67 -28.14 12.30
C GLY A 164 6.21 -28.29 12.29
N LEU A 165 6.96 -27.31 11.77
CA LEU A 165 8.43 -27.26 11.83
C LEU A 165 8.95 -26.70 13.17
N ALA A 166 8.13 -25.95 13.89
CA ALA A 166 8.53 -25.32 15.15
C ALA A 166 8.89 -26.37 16.21
N ARG A 167 10.00 -26.15 16.91
CA ARG A 167 10.31 -26.89 18.14
C ARG A 167 9.39 -26.42 19.27
N PRO A 168 9.21 -27.21 20.34
CA PRO A 168 8.53 -26.73 21.54
C PRO A 168 9.10 -25.37 21.97
N ASP A 169 8.23 -24.46 22.37
CA ASP A 169 8.51 -23.09 22.83
C ASP A 169 9.33 -22.27 21.80
N THR A 170 8.99 -22.41 20.51
CA THR A 170 9.59 -21.61 19.45
C THR A 170 8.56 -21.01 18.51
N VAL A 171 8.89 -19.84 17.98
CA VAL A 171 8.13 -19.12 16.93
C VAL A 171 8.90 -19.23 15.63
N VAL A 172 8.28 -19.85 14.63
CA VAL A 172 8.85 -20.03 13.29
C VAL A 172 8.05 -19.23 12.29
N LEU A 173 8.73 -18.53 11.39
CA LEU A 173 8.10 -17.67 10.38
C LEU A 173 8.78 -17.73 9.02
N SER A 174 8.03 -17.35 7.98
CA SER A 174 8.56 -17.24 6.63
C SER A 174 9.38 -15.96 6.43
N GLU A 175 10.17 -15.94 5.36
CA GLU A 175 10.91 -14.75 4.93
C GLU A 175 9.98 -13.56 4.65
N ASP A 176 8.80 -13.80 4.06
CA ASP A 176 7.82 -12.72 3.79
C ASP A 176 7.39 -12.01 5.08
N THR A 177 7.15 -12.77 6.16
CA THR A 177 6.83 -12.19 7.47
C THR A 177 8.04 -11.49 8.09
N ARG A 178 9.23 -12.12 8.01
CA ARG A 178 10.48 -11.54 8.54
C ARG A 178 10.77 -10.17 7.96
N ARG A 179 10.66 -10.02 6.62
CA ARG A 179 10.93 -8.77 5.92
C ARG A 179 10.05 -7.60 6.40
N LEU A 180 8.81 -7.89 6.82
CA LEU A 180 7.88 -6.87 7.30
C LEU A 180 8.19 -6.38 8.73
N CYS A 181 9.04 -7.10 9.48
CA CYS A 181 9.40 -6.76 10.87
C CYS A 181 10.89 -7.00 11.17
N GLU A 182 11.75 -6.93 10.15
CA GLU A 182 13.18 -7.27 10.25
C GLU A 182 13.98 -6.39 11.22
N HIS A 183 13.50 -5.18 11.48
CA HIS A 183 14.14 -4.23 12.39
C HIS A 183 13.60 -4.29 13.83
N ASP A 184 12.54 -5.06 14.06
CA ASP A 184 11.85 -5.13 15.36
C ASP A 184 12.28 -6.32 16.21
N PHE A 185 12.86 -7.36 15.58
CA PHE A 185 13.21 -8.61 16.28
C PHE A 185 14.54 -9.17 15.79
N HIS A 186 15.18 -9.95 16.65
CA HIS A 186 16.30 -10.81 16.27
C HIS A 186 15.78 -12.12 15.69
N PHE A 187 16.32 -12.50 14.53
CA PHE A 187 15.93 -13.72 13.84
C PHE A 187 17.12 -14.64 13.62
N GLU A 188 16.92 -15.94 13.84
CA GLU A 188 17.83 -16.99 13.45
C GLU A 188 17.36 -17.60 12.13
N ASP A 189 18.26 -17.68 11.15
CA ASP A 189 17.98 -18.29 9.86
C ASP A 189 18.04 -19.81 9.98
N LEU A 190 16.95 -20.49 9.68
CA LEU A 190 16.83 -21.94 9.70
C LEU A 190 17.06 -22.57 8.31
N GLY A 191 17.31 -21.76 7.27
CA GLY A 191 17.52 -22.21 5.91
C GLY A 191 16.25 -22.40 5.09
N GLU A 192 16.40 -23.02 3.94
CA GLU A 192 15.29 -23.34 3.03
C GLU A 192 14.65 -24.69 3.38
N HIS A 193 13.33 -24.72 3.37
CA HIS A 193 12.54 -25.90 3.67
C HIS A 193 11.50 -26.18 2.59
N ASP A 194 11.44 -27.45 2.17
CA ASP A 194 10.38 -27.95 1.29
C ASP A 194 9.10 -28.21 2.10
N LEU A 195 8.08 -27.41 1.85
CA LEU A 195 6.79 -27.56 2.50
C LEU A 195 5.83 -28.35 1.59
N LYS A 196 5.20 -29.40 2.12
CA LYS A 196 4.27 -30.25 1.35
C LYS A 196 3.15 -29.42 0.71
N GLY A 197 3.03 -29.43 -0.63
CA GLY A 197 2.01 -28.68 -1.37
C GLY A 197 2.36 -27.23 -1.66
N VAL A 198 3.62 -26.83 -1.46
CA VAL A 198 4.18 -25.56 -1.90
C VAL A 198 5.17 -25.85 -3.02
N SER A 199 5.06 -25.13 -4.14
CA SER A 199 5.81 -25.44 -5.38
C SER A 199 7.28 -25.01 -5.34
N ARG A 200 7.69 -24.23 -4.36
CA ARG A 200 9.08 -23.73 -4.18
C ARG A 200 9.49 -23.84 -2.72
N PRO A 201 10.77 -24.09 -2.41
CA PRO A 201 11.28 -24.01 -1.05
C PRO A 201 10.99 -22.64 -0.43
N ILE A 202 10.72 -22.61 0.87
CA ILE A 202 10.52 -21.39 1.64
C ILE A 202 11.66 -21.25 2.62
N ARG A 203 12.29 -20.07 2.64
CA ARG A 203 13.27 -19.72 3.65
C ARG A 203 12.57 -19.42 4.97
N VAL A 204 13.05 -20.04 6.03
CA VAL A 204 12.38 -20.12 7.33
C VAL A 204 13.27 -19.50 8.39
N PHE A 205 12.66 -18.77 9.33
CA PHE A 205 13.37 -18.10 10.42
C PHE A 205 12.72 -18.41 11.75
N ARG A 206 13.53 -18.37 12.81
CA ARG A 206 13.05 -18.40 14.21
C ARG A 206 13.12 -16.98 14.77
N ALA A 207 12.01 -16.49 15.35
CA ALA A 207 12.05 -15.28 16.15
C ALA A 207 12.64 -15.63 17.54
N VAL A 208 13.63 -14.85 17.98
CA VAL A 208 14.35 -15.11 19.23
C VAL A 208 13.87 -14.16 20.32
N GLU A 209 14.01 -12.88 20.08
CA GLU A 209 13.66 -11.83 21.04
C GLU A 209 13.38 -10.51 20.31
N PRO A 210 12.68 -9.56 20.91
CA PRO A 210 12.61 -8.21 20.37
C PRO A 210 14.01 -7.63 20.22
N ALA A 211 14.34 -7.10 19.03
CA ALA A 211 15.56 -6.35 18.86
C ALA A 211 15.49 -5.12 19.79
N ALA A 212 16.55 -4.88 20.56
CA ALA A 212 16.70 -3.58 21.17
C ALA A 212 16.56 -2.55 20.03
N ARG A 213 15.56 -1.67 20.09
CA ARG A 213 15.34 -0.65 19.07
C ARG A 213 16.61 0.18 18.93
N GLN A 214 17.57 -0.35 18.18
CA GLN A 214 18.71 0.44 17.75
C GLN A 214 18.13 1.37 16.69
N TRP A 215 18.14 2.65 17.02
CA TRP A 215 17.92 3.68 16.02
C TRP A 215 18.83 3.36 14.83
N PRO A 216 18.32 3.33 13.57
CA PRO A 216 19.14 3.03 12.41
C PRO A 216 20.43 3.87 12.44
N PRO A 217 21.56 3.34 11.95
CA PRO A 217 22.84 4.06 11.99
C PRO A 217 22.66 5.48 11.46
N ALA A 218 23.41 6.40 12.01
CA ALA A 218 23.26 7.84 11.74
C ALA A 218 23.42 8.20 10.25
N ARG A 219 24.08 7.34 9.46
CA ARG A 219 24.21 7.50 8.01
C ARG A 219 23.56 6.34 7.28
N ASP A 220 22.60 6.67 6.42
CA ASP A 220 22.09 5.79 5.40
C ASP A 220 23.10 5.82 4.22
N PRO A 221 23.48 4.68 3.64
CA PRO A 221 24.42 4.64 2.51
C PRO A 221 23.89 5.37 1.26
N LEU A 222 22.58 5.57 1.16
CA LEU A 222 21.97 6.24 0.02
C LEU A 222 22.12 7.78 0.15
N PRO A 223 22.41 8.49 -0.96
CA PRO A 223 22.46 9.96 -0.93
C PRO A 223 21.07 10.55 -0.63
N LEU A 224 21.06 11.70 0.04
CA LEU A 224 19.86 12.49 0.22
C LEU A 224 19.58 13.23 -1.09
N ILE A 225 18.40 13.01 -1.67
CA ILE A 225 18.00 13.60 -2.95
C ILE A 225 16.81 14.52 -2.73
N GLY A 226 16.94 15.77 -3.19
CA GLY A 226 15.85 16.75 -3.25
C GLY A 226 15.37 17.26 -1.90
N ARG A 227 16.24 17.25 -0.87
CA ARG A 227 15.97 17.74 0.49
C ARG A 227 17.12 18.58 1.04
N GLU A 228 17.91 19.13 0.15
CA GLU A 228 19.10 19.89 0.49
C GLU A 228 18.73 21.19 1.24
N ALA A 229 17.70 21.91 0.78
CA ALA A 229 17.24 23.16 1.39
C ALA A 229 16.65 22.95 2.79
N GLU A 230 15.87 21.88 2.95
CA GLU A 230 15.29 21.51 4.26
C GLU A 230 16.42 21.11 5.24
N LEU A 231 17.41 20.35 4.77
CA LEU A 231 18.56 19.97 5.62
C LEU A 231 19.42 21.19 6.00
N GLU A 232 19.60 22.16 5.12
CA GLU A 232 20.26 23.44 5.43
C GLU A 232 19.49 24.21 6.49
N THR A 233 18.15 24.27 6.38
CA THR A 233 17.28 24.92 7.37
C THR A 233 17.39 24.24 8.73
N LEU A 234 17.33 22.90 8.79
CA LEU A 234 17.53 22.15 10.03
C LEU A 234 18.92 22.37 10.62
N GLY A 235 19.95 22.43 9.76
CA GLY A 235 21.32 22.75 10.16
C GLY A 235 21.46 24.16 10.75
N TRP A 236 20.71 25.13 10.22
CA TRP A 236 20.66 26.47 10.78
C TRP A 236 19.99 26.47 12.17
N TRP A 237 18.87 25.74 12.35
CA TRP A 237 18.23 25.60 13.67
C TRP A 237 19.18 24.98 14.69
N TRP A 238 19.92 23.95 14.28
CA TRP A 238 20.92 23.30 15.11
C TRP A 238 22.02 24.25 15.54
N ASN A 239 22.59 25.03 14.62
CA ASN A 239 23.64 25.99 14.90
C ASN A 239 23.17 27.09 15.88
N GLN A 240 21.93 27.56 15.74
CA GLN A 240 21.34 28.52 16.69
C GLN A 240 21.16 27.89 18.08
N ALA A 241 20.64 26.70 18.17
CA ALA A 241 20.47 25.98 19.43
C ALA A 241 21.83 25.78 20.12
N ARG A 242 22.83 25.30 19.38
CA ARG A 242 24.19 25.08 19.89
C ARG A 242 24.86 26.35 20.46
N SER A 243 24.51 27.50 19.93
CA SER A 243 24.99 28.79 20.44
C SER A 243 24.20 29.33 21.65
N GLY A 244 23.32 28.54 22.25
CA GLY A 244 22.50 28.89 23.40
C GLY A 244 21.15 29.53 23.09
N SER A 245 20.72 29.53 21.82
CA SER A 245 19.39 29.96 21.38
C SER A 245 18.52 28.74 21.03
N GLY A 246 18.13 27.99 22.06
CA GLY A 246 17.37 26.77 21.91
C GLY A 246 15.96 27.03 21.37
N ARG A 247 15.39 26.03 20.74
CA ARG A 247 14.06 26.11 20.11
C ARG A 247 13.38 24.78 19.94
N VAL A 248 12.11 24.83 19.56
CA VAL A 248 11.36 23.68 19.04
C VAL A 248 11.31 23.79 17.52
N GLY A 249 11.86 22.79 16.83
CA GLY A 249 11.73 22.62 15.39
C GLY A 249 10.62 21.59 15.10
N ILE A 250 9.73 21.92 14.19
CA ILE A 250 8.65 21.04 13.72
C ILE A 250 8.96 20.63 12.29
N LEU A 251 9.10 19.33 12.06
CA LEU A 251 9.24 18.74 10.74
C LEU A 251 7.94 18.05 10.38
N ARG A 252 7.12 18.76 9.62
CA ARG A 252 5.79 18.28 9.20
C ARG A 252 5.86 17.59 7.86
N GLY A 253 5.02 16.58 7.67
CA GLY A 253 4.86 15.91 6.38
C GLY A 253 4.20 14.55 6.53
N ARG A 254 3.60 14.06 5.46
CA ARG A 254 2.94 12.74 5.44
C ARG A 254 3.93 11.60 5.70
N PRO A 255 3.46 10.45 6.17
CA PRO A 255 4.29 9.25 6.29
C PRO A 255 5.00 8.93 4.97
N GLY A 256 6.29 8.59 5.04
CA GLY A 256 7.09 8.24 3.86
C GLY A 256 7.73 9.40 3.10
N THR A 257 7.44 10.68 3.44
CA THR A 257 8.03 11.87 2.77
C THR A 257 9.49 12.13 3.10
N GLY A 258 10.04 11.42 4.10
CA GLY A 258 11.46 11.51 4.45
C GLY A 258 11.77 12.26 5.75
N ARG A 259 10.77 12.53 6.61
CA ARG A 259 10.96 13.17 7.94
C ARG A 259 12.08 12.52 8.75
N SER A 260 11.96 11.22 9.02
CA SER A 260 12.96 10.46 9.80
C SER A 260 14.33 10.40 9.11
N ARG A 261 14.37 10.48 7.78
CA ARG A 261 15.63 10.54 7.02
C ARG A 261 16.35 11.85 7.30
N LEU A 262 15.67 12.98 7.22
CA LEU A 262 16.23 14.30 7.53
C LEU A 262 16.67 14.40 8.99
N ALA A 263 15.87 13.90 9.93
CA ALA A 263 16.24 13.86 11.35
C ALA A 263 17.52 13.04 11.59
N ARG A 264 17.69 11.91 10.88
CA ARG A 264 18.92 11.09 10.94
C ARG A 264 20.15 11.83 10.40
N GLU A 265 20.03 12.55 9.29
CA GLU A 265 21.12 13.34 8.75
C GLU A 265 21.53 14.48 9.70
N LEU A 266 20.55 15.18 10.29
CA LEU A 266 20.82 16.19 11.31
C LEU A 266 21.49 15.59 12.54
N ARG A 267 21.02 14.43 13.00
CA ARG A 267 21.60 13.69 14.12
C ARG A 267 23.06 13.29 13.84
N ALA A 268 23.35 12.78 12.63
CA ALA A 268 24.70 12.43 12.24
C ALA A 268 25.65 13.63 12.32
N ARG A 269 25.17 14.80 11.87
CA ARG A 269 25.90 16.05 11.96
C ARG A 269 26.12 16.49 13.40
N ALA A 270 25.07 16.46 14.23
CA ALA A 270 25.15 16.82 15.65
C ALA A 270 26.15 15.91 16.41
N LEU A 271 26.10 14.60 16.17
CA LEU A 271 27.05 13.63 16.75
C LEU A 271 28.50 13.90 16.34
N ALA A 272 28.74 14.21 15.07
CA ALA A 272 30.08 14.56 14.57
C ALA A 272 30.63 15.86 15.20
N GLU A 273 29.75 16.74 15.66
CA GLU A 273 30.06 17.98 16.36
C GLU A 273 30.14 17.83 17.90
N GLY A 274 30.09 16.58 18.41
CA GLY A 274 30.23 16.26 19.85
C GLY A 274 28.96 16.50 20.67
N ALA A 275 27.81 16.61 20.03
CA ALA A 275 26.54 16.78 20.73
C ALA A 275 25.99 15.46 21.29
N ARG A 276 25.16 15.57 22.32
CA ARG A 276 24.34 14.44 22.81
C ARG A 276 23.04 14.38 22.01
N THR A 277 22.70 13.20 21.51
CA THR A 277 21.48 13.00 20.74
C THR A 277 20.57 12.01 21.44
N LEU A 278 19.30 12.41 21.65
CA LEU A 278 18.26 11.64 22.31
C LEU A 278 17.13 11.44 21.31
N VAL A 279 16.56 10.23 21.24
CA VAL A 279 15.44 9.94 20.34
C VAL A 279 14.35 9.21 21.10
N ALA A 280 13.19 9.84 21.21
CA ALA A 280 11.97 9.30 21.81
C ALA A 280 11.02 8.88 20.68
N CYS A 281 10.68 7.57 20.60
CA CYS A 281 9.82 7.02 19.55
C CYS A 281 8.41 6.78 20.08
N CYS A 282 7.42 7.47 19.53
CA CYS A 282 6.02 7.19 19.79
C CYS A 282 5.58 5.94 19.03
N SER A 283 4.54 5.26 19.49
CA SER A 283 4.03 4.04 18.90
C SER A 283 2.54 3.90 19.17
N GLU A 284 1.78 3.49 18.17
CA GLU A 284 0.34 3.26 18.31
C GLU A 284 0.01 2.22 19.39
N LEU A 285 0.85 1.19 19.51
CA LEU A 285 0.69 0.14 20.51
C LEU A 285 0.73 0.68 21.96
N HIS A 286 1.50 1.74 22.20
CA HIS A 286 1.72 2.33 23.53
C HIS A 286 1.04 3.68 23.71
N ARG A 287 0.10 4.06 22.84
CA ARG A 287 -0.63 5.33 22.91
C ARG A 287 -1.42 5.51 24.22
N GLY A 288 -1.78 4.40 24.85
CA GLY A 288 -2.44 4.39 26.17
C GLY A 288 -1.49 4.35 27.36
N THR A 289 -0.17 4.28 27.16
CA THR A 289 0.83 4.20 28.24
C THR A 289 1.49 5.58 28.42
N PRO A 290 1.23 6.27 29.55
CA PRO A 290 1.77 7.60 29.80
C PRO A 290 3.30 7.62 29.74
N LEU A 291 3.89 8.58 29.00
CA LEU A 291 5.34 8.81 28.87
C LEU A 291 6.12 7.60 28.33
N TYR A 292 5.47 6.64 27.67
CA TYR A 292 6.16 5.48 27.10
C TYR A 292 7.39 5.81 26.27
N PRO A 293 7.37 6.82 25.33
CA PRO A 293 8.55 7.15 24.51
C PRO A 293 9.77 7.56 25.37
N VAL A 294 9.52 8.11 26.53
CA VAL A 294 10.56 8.53 27.48
C VAL A 294 11.05 7.36 28.32
N ILE A 295 10.14 6.49 28.77
CA ILE A 295 10.50 5.24 29.46
C ILE A 295 11.41 4.41 28.57
N ASP A 296 11.02 4.16 27.32
CA ASP A 296 11.83 3.44 26.33
C ASP A 296 13.20 4.12 26.07
N LEU A 297 13.21 5.45 26.01
CA LEU A 297 14.47 6.20 25.89
C LEU A 297 15.40 5.96 27.09
N PHE A 298 14.90 6.03 28.32
CA PHE A 298 15.70 5.79 29.53
C PHE A 298 16.16 4.34 29.63
N GLU A 299 15.33 3.36 29.31
CA GLU A 299 15.71 1.94 29.30
C GLU A 299 16.88 1.69 28.35
N ARG A 300 16.87 2.32 27.17
CA ARG A 300 17.98 2.26 26.21
C ARG A 300 19.24 2.97 26.69
N LEU A 301 19.09 4.16 27.28
CA LEU A 301 20.24 4.93 27.83
C LEU A 301 20.93 4.19 28.97
N LEU A 302 20.16 3.52 29.81
CA LEU A 302 20.64 2.78 30.97
C LEU A 302 21.19 1.39 30.59
N GLY A 303 20.98 0.93 29.36
CA GLY A 303 21.34 -0.42 28.91
C GLY A 303 20.75 -1.49 29.84
N LEU A 304 19.46 -1.32 30.20
CA LEU A 304 18.77 -2.22 31.09
C LEU A 304 18.49 -3.54 30.38
N GLU A 305 19.32 -4.54 30.63
CA GLU A 305 19.06 -5.90 30.16
C GLU A 305 17.87 -6.49 30.93
N ARG A 306 16.99 -7.20 30.20
CA ARG A 306 15.92 -7.99 30.83
C ARG A 306 16.56 -9.02 31.76
N GLY A 307 16.19 -9.00 33.03
CA GLY A 307 16.74 -9.88 34.08
C GLY A 307 17.75 -9.23 35.02
N SER A 308 18.15 -7.96 34.85
CA SER A 308 18.94 -7.21 35.82
C SER A 308 18.13 -6.99 37.11
N SER A 309 18.76 -7.16 38.29
CA SER A 309 18.05 -6.93 39.55
C SER A 309 17.61 -5.47 39.70
N PRO A 310 16.47 -5.20 40.38
CA PRO A 310 15.98 -3.84 40.61
C PRO A 310 17.04 -2.95 41.29
N GLU A 311 17.88 -3.50 42.15
CA GLU A 311 18.96 -2.77 42.81
C GLU A 311 20.06 -2.35 41.83
N SER A 312 20.41 -3.23 40.89
CA SER A 312 21.36 -2.89 39.80
C SER A 312 20.82 -1.82 38.89
N ARG A 313 19.51 -1.88 38.58
CA ARG A 313 18.84 -0.89 37.70
C ARG A 313 18.79 0.49 38.36
N ILE A 314 18.48 0.61 39.64
CA ILE A 314 18.46 1.89 40.37
C ILE A 314 19.86 2.49 40.51
N GLU A 315 20.89 1.68 40.72
CA GLU A 315 22.28 2.16 40.80
C GLU A 315 22.77 2.67 39.45
N ARG A 316 22.42 2.00 38.34
CA ARG A 316 22.67 2.49 37.01
C ARG A 316 21.97 3.82 36.72
N LEU A 317 20.67 3.92 37.10
CA LEU A 317 19.94 5.19 37.01
C LEU A 317 20.68 6.29 37.77
N ARG A 318 21.03 6.07 39.01
CA ARG A 318 21.76 7.03 39.85
C ARG A 318 23.08 7.48 39.24
N SER A 319 23.85 6.55 38.69
CA SER A 319 25.17 6.86 38.09
C SER A 319 25.06 7.55 36.73
N THR A 320 23.93 7.44 36.03
CA THR A 320 23.72 8.00 34.68
C THR A 320 23.11 9.39 34.72
N LEU A 321 22.29 9.69 35.75
CA LEU A 321 21.64 10.99 35.91
C LEU A 321 22.66 12.10 36.12
N GLN A 322 22.42 13.24 35.47
CA GLN A 322 23.24 14.47 35.57
C GLN A 322 22.50 15.60 36.29
N GLY A 323 21.19 15.45 36.43
CA GLY A 323 20.31 16.39 37.13
C GLY A 323 20.47 16.38 38.65
N PRO A 324 19.73 17.27 39.34
CA PRO A 324 19.74 17.35 40.81
C PRO A 324 19.34 16.00 41.44
N PRO A 325 20.01 15.59 42.55
CA PRO A 325 19.71 14.29 43.22
C PRO A 325 18.24 14.11 43.62
N GLU A 326 17.52 15.20 43.85
CA GLU A 326 16.09 15.22 44.21
C GLU A 326 15.17 14.73 43.09
N THR A 327 15.69 14.60 41.85
CA THR A 327 14.92 14.07 40.71
C THR A 327 14.85 12.55 40.71
N LEU A 328 15.82 11.86 41.33
CA LEU A 328 15.96 10.42 41.34
C LEU A 328 14.67 9.66 41.78
N PRO A 329 13.96 10.03 42.86
CA PRO A 329 12.78 9.30 43.31
C PRO A 329 11.65 9.37 42.24
N TYR A 330 11.50 10.48 41.55
CA TYR A 330 10.47 10.68 40.52
C TYR A 330 10.77 9.90 39.24
N LEU A 331 12.04 9.89 38.80
CA LEU A 331 12.48 9.12 37.63
C LEU A 331 12.49 7.61 37.92
N ALA A 332 12.84 7.19 39.14
CA ALA A 332 12.70 5.80 39.59
C ALA A 332 11.24 5.37 39.56
N THR A 333 10.32 6.22 40.04
CA THR A 333 8.87 5.94 39.99
C THR A 333 8.37 5.82 38.56
N LEU A 334 8.80 6.69 37.64
CA LEU A 334 8.46 6.61 36.21
C LEU A 334 8.88 5.26 35.61
N LEU A 335 10.05 4.76 35.98
CA LEU A 335 10.63 3.51 35.48
C LEU A 335 10.17 2.26 36.26
N GLY A 336 9.28 2.42 37.26
CA GLY A 336 8.83 1.32 38.10
C GLY A 336 9.94 0.70 38.94
N LEU A 337 10.97 1.46 39.32
CA LEU A 337 12.11 1.02 40.10
C LEU A 337 11.92 1.37 41.58
N PRO A 338 12.37 0.50 42.53
CA PRO A 338 12.41 0.83 43.95
C PRO A 338 13.41 1.96 44.19
N SER A 339 12.98 3.05 44.81
CA SER A 339 13.88 4.14 45.21
C SER A 339 14.25 4.04 46.69
N PRO A 340 15.52 4.22 47.06
CA PRO A 340 15.92 4.30 48.47
C PRO A 340 15.30 5.52 49.18
N ASP A 341 15.01 6.58 48.44
CA ASP A 341 14.29 7.77 48.93
C ASP A 341 12.88 7.77 48.30
N PRO A 342 11.88 7.26 49.00
CA PRO A 342 10.53 7.14 48.46
C PRO A 342 9.89 8.53 48.27
N VAL A 343 9.03 8.62 47.28
CA VAL A 343 8.21 9.81 47.05
C VAL A 343 7.40 10.12 48.31
N PRO A 344 7.28 11.39 48.77
CA PRO A 344 6.57 11.75 49.97
C PRO A 344 5.16 11.18 50.02
N SER A 345 4.80 10.55 51.14
CA SER A 345 3.45 10.02 51.36
C SER A 345 2.43 11.18 51.38
N GLY A 346 1.32 11.00 50.63
CA GLY A 346 0.26 12.01 50.50
C GLY A 346 0.34 12.94 49.27
N ILE A 347 1.32 12.76 48.39
CA ILE A 347 1.35 13.48 47.14
C ILE A 347 0.17 13.06 46.24
N THR A 348 -0.54 14.01 45.66
CA THR A 348 -1.62 13.70 44.73
C THR A 348 -1.08 13.21 43.37
N PRO A 349 -1.82 12.37 42.62
CA PRO A 349 -1.39 11.89 41.32
C PRO A 349 -1.01 13.02 40.35
N GLN A 350 -1.75 14.14 40.39
CA GLN A 350 -1.45 15.31 39.59
C GLN A 350 -0.13 15.99 39.99
N ALA A 351 0.12 16.14 41.29
CA ALA A 351 1.38 16.70 41.79
C ALA A 351 2.57 15.80 41.48
N LEU A 352 2.38 14.46 41.58
CA LEU A 352 3.40 13.49 41.19
C LEU A 352 3.75 13.62 39.69
N ARG A 353 2.75 13.71 38.82
CA ARG A 353 2.95 13.91 37.39
C ARG A 353 3.76 15.19 37.12
N GLN A 354 3.42 16.30 37.71
CA GLN A 354 4.14 17.57 37.55
C GLN A 354 5.61 17.48 38.06
N ARG A 355 5.84 16.73 39.13
CA ARG A 355 7.20 16.45 39.63
C ARG A 355 8.01 15.60 38.67
N ILE A 356 7.38 14.59 38.03
CA ILE A 356 8.03 13.75 37.01
C ILE A 356 8.40 14.62 35.79
N LEU A 357 7.47 15.45 35.27
CA LEU A 357 7.76 16.35 34.16
C LEU A 357 8.88 17.33 34.49
N GLY A 358 8.86 17.90 35.70
CA GLY A 358 9.92 18.78 36.20
C GLY A 358 11.28 18.08 36.31
N ALA A 359 11.30 16.82 36.80
CA ALA A 359 12.53 16.02 36.90
C ALA A 359 13.13 15.72 35.51
N LEU A 360 12.29 15.38 34.52
CA LEU A 360 12.72 15.16 33.14
C LEU A 360 13.29 16.45 32.52
N GLY A 361 12.66 17.61 32.79
CA GLY A 361 13.15 18.90 32.35
C GLY A 361 14.52 19.26 32.97
N ALA A 362 14.68 19.06 34.27
CA ALA A 362 15.92 19.30 34.98
C ALA A 362 17.06 18.39 34.48
N GLU A 363 16.77 17.13 34.20
CA GLU A 363 17.76 16.21 33.62
C GLU A 363 18.21 16.65 32.23
N LEU A 364 17.29 17.06 31.36
CA LEU A 364 17.61 17.56 30.01
C LEU A 364 18.46 18.85 30.07
N GLU A 365 18.16 19.76 31.02
CA GLU A 365 18.95 20.97 31.24
C GLU A 365 20.35 20.64 31.73
N ALA A 366 20.52 19.75 32.71
CA ALA A 366 21.80 19.32 33.22
C ALA A 366 22.68 18.66 32.13
N MET A 367 22.04 17.81 31.29
CA MET A 367 22.73 17.24 30.13
C MET A 367 23.25 18.34 29.18
N SER A 368 22.49 19.41 29.01
CA SER A 368 22.84 20.51 28.12
C SER A 368 23.97 21.40 28.61
N GLU A 369 24.30 21.38 29.89
CA GLU A 369 25.45 22.09 30.49
C GLU A 369 26.79 21.47 30.09
N SER A 370 26.81 20.16 29.86
CA SER A 370 28.03 19.44 29.46
C SER A 370 28.26 19.42 27.94
N SER A 371 27.18 19.36 27.15
CA SER A 371 27.24 19.32 25.68
C SER A 371 25.89 19.73 25.08
N PRO A 372 25.84 20.33 23.87
CA PRO A 372 24.60 20.63 23.20
C PRO A 372 23.72 19.37 23.01
N VAL A 373 22.42 19.52 23.14
CA VAL A 373 21.47 18.39 23.08
C VAL A 373 20.53 18.53 21.88
N LEU A 374 20.44 17.46 21.10
CA LEU A 374 19.39 17.25 20.09
C LEU A 374 18.42 16.18 20.60
N LEU A 375 17.20 16.60 20.94
CA LEU A 375 16.12 15.70 21.33
C LEU A 375 15.13 15.55 20.18
N VAL A 376 14.95 14.34 19.66
CA VAL A 376 14.04 14.06 18.54
C VAL A 376 12.84 13.24 19.04
N PHE A 377 11.64 13.71 18.74
CA PHE A 377 10.41 12.94 18.92
C PHE A 377 9.95 12.42 17.56
N GLU A 378 9.99 11.10 17.40
CA GLU A 378 9.51 10.41 16.19
C GLU A 378 8.03 10.07 16.32
N GLU A 379 7.27 10.25 15.21
CA GLU A 379 5.85 9.88 15.11
C GLU A 379 4.99 10.48 16.24
N LEU A 380 5.20 11.76 16.54
CA LEU A 380 4.56 12.44 17.68
C LEU A 380 3.02 12.49 17.58
N ASP A 381 2.44 12.27 16.39
CA ASP A 381 0.99 12.08 16.20
C ASP A 381 0.44 10.85 16.98
N LEU A 382 1.30 9.90 17.35
CA LEU A 382 0.97 8.69 18.10
C LEU A 382 1.26 8.79 19.60
N ALA A 383 1.64 10.00 20.06
CA ALA A 383 1.96 10.22 21.47
C ALA A 383 0.71 10.17 22.36
N ASP A 384 0.94 9.72 23.61
CA ASP A 384 -0.04 9.88 24.67
C ASP A 384 -0.14 11.35 25.14
N PRO A 385 -1.26 11.75 25.76
CA PRO A 385 -1.45 13.14 26.20
C PRO A 385 -0.37 13.64 27.19
N THR A 386 0.21 12.76 28.01
CA THR A 386 1.23 13.16 28.98
C THR A 386 2.57 13.42 28.30
N THR A 387 2.87 12.70 27.23
CA THR A 387 4.05 12.97 26.37
C THR A 387 3.90 14.33 25.66
N LEU A 388 2.71 14.70 25.19
CA LEU A 388 2.47 16.03 24.60
C LEU A 388 2.61 17.13 25.66
N GLU A 389 2.13 16.91 26.89
CA GLU A 389 2.33 17.83 28.03
C GLU A 389 3.83 17.98 28.37
N LEU A 390 4.61 16.89 28.31
CA LEU A 390 6.06 16.95 28.47
C LEU A 390 6.72 17.80 27.39
N VAL A 391 6.35 17.62 26.11
CA VAL A 391 6.91 18.44 25.01
C VAL A 391 6.63 19.90 25.23
N ALA A 392 5.42 20.28 25.65
CA ALA A 392 5.05 21.66 26.00
C ALA A 392 5.90 22.18 27.19
N HIS A 393 6.03 21.39 28.25
CA HIS A 393 6.83 21.74 29.44
C HIS A 393 8.32 21.92 29.11
N LEU A 394 8.89 21.05 28.26
CA LEU A 394 10.28 21.21 27.80
C LEU A 394 10.47 22.43 26.91
N ALA A 395 9.49 22.73 26.06
CA ALA A 395 9.52 23.86 25.14
C ALA A 395 9.69 25.21 25.86
N GLU A 396 9.06 25.39 27.04
CA GLU A 396 9.25 26.58 27.88
C GLU A 396 10.68 26.77 28.39
N ARG A 397 11.40 25.67 28.56
CA ARG A 397 12.71 25.64 29.24
C ARG A 397 13.90 25.77 28.30
N VAL A 398 13.73 25.51 27.01
CA VAL A 398 14.84 25.41 26.04
C VAL A 398 15.32 26.76 25.49
N ALA A 399 14.53 27.82 25.55
CA ALA A 399 14.77 29.09 24.83
C ALA A 399 16.17 29.70 25.05
N ARG A 400 16.80 29.44 26.19
CA ARG A 400 18.14 29.96 26.55
C ARG A 400 19.15 28.85 26.85
N LYS A 401 18.93 27.66 26.31
CA LYS A 401 19.79 26.49 26.52
C LYS A 401 20.27 25.95 25.17
N PRO A 402 21.40 25.29 25.12
CA PRO A 402 21.90 24.67 23.87
C PRO A 402 21.14 23.38 23.56
N ILE A 403 19.82 23.49 23.38
CA ILE A 403 18.90 22.38 23.15
C ILE A 403 18.07 22.64 21.90
N LEU A 404 18.05 21.68 20.97
CA LEU A 404 17.08 21.61 19.89
C LEU A 404 16.12 20.46 20.15
N ILE A 405 14.84 20.74 20.31
CA ILE A 405 13.77 19.72 20.28
C ILE A 405 13.26 19.65 18.85
N LEU A 406 13.34 18.48 18.23
CA LEU A 406 12.83 18.25 16.87
C LEU A 406 11.62 17.31 16.94
N ALA A 407 10.44 17.83 16.63
CA ALA A 407 9.18 17.11 16.60
C ALA A 407 8.85 16.69 15.16
N LEU A 408 8.73 15.37 14.92
CA LEU A 408 8.32 14.81 13.63
C LEU A 408 6.84 14.44 13.73
N LEU A 409 6.02 15.11 12.91
CA LEU A 409 4.57 14.94 12.94
C LEU A 409 3.94 15.12 11.55
N ASP A 410 2.70 14.66 11.41
CA ASP A 410 1.92 14.81 10.18
C ASP A 410 0.91 15.95 10.33
N THR A 411 -0.17 15.71 11.02
CA THR A 411 -1.31 16.66 11.11
C THR A 411 -1.51 17.25 12.51
N LEU A 412 -0.89 16.69 13.53
CA LEU A 412 -1.07 17.10 14.92
C LEU A 412 -0.66 18.57 15.12
N ALA A 413 -1.54 19.36 15.73
CA ALA A 413 -1.19 20.66 16.28
C ALA A 413 -0.58 20.49 17.67
N LEU A 414 0.68 20.90 17.86
CA LEU A 414 1.32 20.84 19.19
C LEU A 414 0.75 21.92 20.09
N PRO A 415 0.30 21.59 21.31
CA PRO A 415 -0.19 22.56 22.28
C PRO A 415 1.00 23.28 22.97
N LEU A 416 1.72 24.09 22.21
CA LEU A 416 2.88 24.80 22.73
C LEU A 416 2.46 26.13 23.39
N PRO A 417 3.09 26.52 24.51
CA PRO A 417 2.83 27.80 25.17
C PRO A 417 3.22 29.00 24.31
N ASP A 418 2.54 30.14 24.52
CA ASP A 418 2.87 31.40 23.85
C ASP A 418 4.30 31.86 24.19
N GLY A 419 4.99 32.41 23.19
CA GLY A 419 6.35 32.95 23.36
C GLY A 419 7.49 31.95 23.26
N VAL A 420 7.19 30.64 23.05
CA VAL A 420 8.21 29.63 22.74
C VAL A 420 8.76 29.86 21.34
N PRO A 421 10.11 29.85 21.13
CA PRO A 421 10.68 29.95 19.79
C PRO A 421 10.42 28.66 19.01
N VAL A 422 9.44 28.69 18.11
CA VAL A 422 9.06 27.58 17.24
C VAL A 422 9.46 27.89 15.80
N ALA A 423 9.95 26.89 15.12
CA ALA A 423 10.23 26.94 13.68
C ALA A 423 9.67 25.68 13.00
N GLU A 424 9.09 25.83 11.82
CA GLU A 424 8.42 24.73 11.12
C GLU A 424 8.92 24.61 9.68
N VAL A 425 9.09 23.37 9.22
CA VAL A 425 9.34 23.00 7.82
C VAL A 425 8.34 21.94 7.41
N GLU A 426 7.68 22.14 6.29
CA GLU A 426 6.74 21.19 5.71
C GLU A 426 7.39 20.43 4.54
N LEU A 427 7.29 19.09 4.57
CA LEU A 427 7.81 18.20 3.53
C LEU A 427 6.68 17.74 2.60
N GLY A 428 6.68 18.28 1.39
CA GLY A 428 5.86 17.76 0.31
C GLY A 428 6.48 16.53 -0.37
N PRO A 429 5.82 15.94 -1.38
CA PRO A 429 6.41 14.93 -2.24
C PRO A 429 7.61 15.49 -3.03
N LEU A 430 8.51 14.61 -3.47
CA LEU A 430 9.60 14.98 -4.38
C LEU A 430 9.04 15.45 -5.72
N SER A 431 9.72 16.39 -6.36
CA SER A 431 9.41 16.77 -7.74
C SER A 431 9.65 15.60 -8.70
N TRP A 432 9.06 15.66 -9.90
CA TRP A 432 9.25 14.64 -10.93
C TRP A 432 10.74 14.35 -11.22
N ALA A 433 11.54 15.41 -11.37
CA ALA A 433 12.98 15.28 -11.65
C ALA A 433 13.73 14.60 -10.49
N GLN A 434 13.42 14.97 -9.24
CA GLN A 434 14.02 14.38 -8.05
C GLN A 434 13.58 12.90 -7.87
N THR A 435 12.31 12.59 -8.18
CA THR A 435 11.79 11.22 -8.13
C THR A 435 12.50 10.32 -9.14
N ARG A 436 12.65 10.77 -10.40
CA ARG A 436 13.42 10.04 -11.43
C ARG A 436 14.88 9.85 -11.02
N GLN A 437 15.50 10.89 -10.45
CA GLN A 437 16.86 10.81 -9.93
C GLN A 437 16.97 9.75 -8.83
N LEU A 438 15.99 9.69 -7.92
CA LEU A 438 15.97 8.69 -6.85
C LEU A 438 15.82 7.28 -7.40
N VAL A 439 14.88 7.03 -8.34
CA VAL A 439 14.72 5.73 -9.01
C VAL A 439 16.03 5.31 -9.68
N ARG A 440 16.65 6.20 -10.47
CA ARG A 440 17.91 5.93 -11.18
C ARG A 440 19.08 5.64 -10.23
N THR A 441 19.10 6.30 -9.07
CA THR A 441 20.13 6.06 -8.04
C THR A 441 19.94 4.69 -7.37
N LEU A 442 18.71 4.26 -7.15
CA LEU A 442 18.38 2.97 -6.53
C LEU A 442 18.53 1.79 -7.49
N ALA A 443 18.24 1.99 -8.76
CA ALA A 443 18.25 0.96 -9.80
C ALA A 443 18.78 1.54 -11.13
N PRO A 444 20.09 1.72 -11.27
CA PRO A 444 20.69 2.26 -12.49
C PRO A 444 20.53 1.37 -13.72
N GLU A 445 20.20 0.10 -13.52
CA GLU A 445 20.00 -0.92 -14.56
C GLU A 445 18.62 -0.89 -15.23
N LEU A 446 17.65 -0.16 -14.66
CA LEU A 446 16.29 -0.10 -15.22
C LEU A 446 16.27 0.67 -16.55
N ASP A 447 15.48 0.15 -17.48
CA ASP A 447 15.14 0.87 -18.73
C ASP A 447 14.30 2.13 -18.44
N GLU A 448 14.25 3.03 -19.40
CA GLU A 448 13.59 4.33 -19.23
C GLU A 448 12.07 4.19 -19.03
N ASP A 449 11.43 3.21 -19.67
CA ASP A 449 9.98 2.99 -19.54
C ASP A 449 9.64 2.50 -18.13
N SER A 450 10.37 1.53 -17.61
CA SER A 450 10.24 1.05 -16.23
C SER A 450 10.51 2.16 -15.22
N LEU A 451 11.53 2.98 -15.44
CA LEU A 451 11.84 4.13 -14.60
C LEU A 451 10.67 5.12 -14.54
N GLU A 452 10.08 5.47 -15.70
CA GLU A 452 8.95 6.39 -15.75
C GLU A 452 7.70 5.82 -15.07
N ILE A 453 7.42 4.53 -15.26
CA ILE A 453 6.30 3.84 -14.59
C ILE A 453 6.48 3.90 -13.05
N LEU A 454 7.65 3.53 -12.53
CA LEU A 454 7.90 3.53 -11.09
C LEU A 454 7.86 4.95 -10.51
N ALA A 455 8.43 5.93 -11.19
CA ALA A 455 8.38 7.32 -10.78
C ALA A 455 6.94 7.85 -10.73
N ALA A 456 6.12 7.56 -11.75
CA ALA A 456 4.71 7.98 -11.79
C ALA A 456 3.87 7.34 -10.68
N ARG A 457 4.10 6.04 -10.41
CA ARG A 457 3.34 5.30 -9.40
C ARG A 457 3.70 5.65 -7.97
N SER A 458 4.90 6.16 -7.75
CA SER A 458 5.36 6.55 -6.40
C SER A 458 4.74 7.84 -5.88
N ASP A 459 4.11 8.65 -6.76
CA ASP A 459 3.58 9.99 -6.46
C ASP A 459 4.61 10.93 -5.79
N GLY A 460 5.90 10.70 -6.05
CA GLY A 460 7.00 11.46 -5.44
C GLY A 460 7.25 11.15 -3.96
N VAL A 461 6.65 10.11 -3.41
CA VAL A 461 6.87 9.70 -2.01
C VAL A 461 8.09 8.79 -1.91
N PRO A 462 9.18 9.19 -1.23
CA PRO A 462 10.44 8.43 -1.22
C PRO A 462 10.33 6.97 -0.78
N VAL A 463 9.49 6.67 0.21
CA VAL A 463 9.30 5.27 0.64
C VAL A 463 8.61 4.44 -0.43
N HIS A 464 7.65 5.02 -1.17
CA HIS A 464 7.01 4.33 -2.29
C HIS A 464 8.01 4.05 -3.41
N VAL A 465 8.86 5.03 -3.75
CA VAL A 465 9.94 4.85 -4.74
C VAL A 465 10.80 3.65 -4.36
N ARG A 466 11.30 3.60 -3.12
CA ARG A 466 12.19 2.54 -2.65
C ARG A 466 11.52 1.16 -2.70
N GLU A 467 10.30 1.07 -2.23
CA GLU A 467 9.58 -0.21 -2.19
C GLU A 467 9.16 -0.70 -3.58
N LEU A 468 8.76 0.22 -4.47
CA LEU A 468 8.44 -0.12 -5.86
C LEU A 468 9.67 -0.56 -6.64
N VAL A 469 10.81 0.13 -6.47
CA VAL A 469 12.10 -0.27 -7.08
C VAL A 469 12.52 -1.65 -6.59
N ARG A 470 12.42 -1.91 -5.27
CA ARG A 470 12.74 -3.21 -4.70
C ARG A 470 11.87 -4.32 -5.29
N LEU A 471 10.56 -4.10 -5.41
CA LEU A 471 9.65 -5.06 -6.03
C LEU A 471 10.04 -5.35 -7.49
N ALA A 472 10.35 -4.31 -8.26
CA ALA A 472 10.77 -4.46 -9.64
C ALA A 472 12.08 -5.25 -9.78
N GLN A 473 13.06 -5.00 -8.91
CA GLN A 473 14.32 -5.74 -8.88
C GLN A 473 14.16 -7.21 -8.47
N GLU A 474 13.29 -7.50 -7.48
CA GLU A 474 13.08 -8.87 -6.98
C GLU A 474 12.24 -9.75 -7.91
N SER A 475 11.24 -9.19 -8.58
CA SER A 475 10.23 -9.95 -9.34
C SER A 475 10.04 -9.52 -10.79
N GLY A 476 10.65 -8.43 -11.22
CA GLY A 476 10.39 -7.80 -12.51
C GLY A 476 9.01 -7.11 -12.59
N ASP A 477 8.25 -7.06 -11.49
CA ASP A 477 6.90 -6.51 -11.46
C ASP A 477 6.91 -5.00 -11.17
N THR A 478 6.66 -4.21 -12.21
CA THR A 478 6.51 -2.75 -12.10
C THR A 478 5.08 -2.30 -11.78
N GLN A 479 4.10 -3.22 -11.76
CA GLN A 479 2.67 -2.93 -11.58
C GLN A 479 2.10 -3.41 -10.24
N GLY A 480 2.81 -4.25 -9.50
CA GLY A 480 2.38 -4.77 -8.20
C GLY A 480 2.34 -3.72 -7.10
N ILE A 481 1.67 -4.04 -6.01
CA ILE A 481 1.73 -3.27 -4.76
C ILE A 481 2.73 -3.96 -3.83
N PRO A 482 3.77 -3.27 -3.35
CA PRO A 482 4.69 -3.85 -2.39
C PRO A 482 3.98 -4.34 -1.13
N SER A 483 4.30 -5.56 -0.67
CA SER A 483 3.66 -6.16 0.50
C SER A 483 3.87 -5.32 1.78
N SER A 484 4.98 -4.62 1.88
CA SER A 484 5.29 -3.68 2.97
C SER A 484 4.34 -2.48 3.05
N LEU A 485 3.73 -2.06 1.94
CA LEU A 485 2.79 -0.94 1.89
C LEU A 485 1.33 -1.39 1.95
N GLN A 486 1.04 -2.63 1.63
CA GLN A 486 -0.33 -3.12 1.46
C GLN A 486 -1.15 -3.04 2.75
N GLY A 487 -0.56 -3.41 3.89
CA GLY A 487 -1.21 -3.29 5.20
C GLY A 487 -1.59 -1.85 5.53
N SER A 488 -0.68 -0.90 5.32
CA SER A 488 -0.92 0.52 5.58
C SER A 488 -2.01 1.11 4.67
N LEU A 489 -2.00 0.78 3.37
CA LEU A 489 -3.02 1.25 2.42
C LEU A 489 -4.40 0.67 2.76
N MET A 490 -4.48 -0.61 3.11
CA MET A 490 -5.73 -1.25 3.53
C MET A 490 -6.24 -0.68 4.86
N ALA A 491 -5.39 -0.39 5.83
CA ALA A 491 -5.78 0.24 7.09
C ALA A 491 -6.49 1.58 6.85
N ARG A 492 -5.96 2.40 5.95
CA ARG A 492 -6.58 3.69 5.58
C ARG A 492 -7.98 3.51 4.96
N LEU A 493 -8.17 2.47 4.14
CA LEU A 493 -9.47 2.15 3.54
C LEU A 493 -10.45 1.59 4.58
N ASP A 494 -9.99 0.71 5.47
CA ASP A 494 -10.83 0.08 6.50
C ASP A 494 -11.38 1.10 7.50
N GLN A 495 -10.63 2.16 7.82
CA GLN A 495 -11.09 3.26 8.68
C GLN A 495 -12.29 4.03 8.11
N GLN A 496 -12.60 3.87 6.81
CA GLN A 496 -13.68 4.60 6.15
C GLN A 496 -15.06 3.95 6.31
N ALA A 497 -15.15 2.76 6.90
CA ALA A 497 -16.41 2.01 7.09
C ALA A 497 -17.27 1.98 5.80
N ASP A 498 -18.51 2.48 5.85
CA ASP A 498 -19.43 2.48 4.70
C ASP A 498 -18.92 3.26 3.48
N SER A 499 -17.98 4.21 3.66
CA SER A 499 -17.39 4.97 2.55
C SER A 499 -16.37 4.17 1.75
N LYS A 500 -15.89 3.03 2.27
CA LYS A 500 -14.96 2.13 1.59
C LYS A 500 -15.53 1.60 0.27
N GLN A 501 -16.80 1.20 0.25
CA GLN A 501 -17.47 0.71 -0.97
C GLN A 501 -17.53 1.80 -2.06
N VAL A 502 -17.79 3.05 -1.66
CA VAL A 502 -17.79 4.20 -2.58
C VAL A 502 -16.38 4.44 -3.14
N ALA A 503 -15.33 4.32 -2.31
CA ALA A 503 -13.95 4.39 -2.77
C ALA A 503 -13.60 3.24 -3.75
N GLN A 504 -14.03 2.01 -3.47
CA GLN A 504 -13.81 0.85 -4.34
C GLN A 504 -14.53 0.98 -5.69
N LEU A 505 -15.77 1.49 -5.69
CA LEU A 505 -16.50 1.77 -6.93
C LEU A 505 -15.84 2.92 -7.71
N GLY A 506 -15.43 4.00 -7.03
CA GLY A 506 -14.66 5.09 -7.61
C GLY A 506 -13.35 4.61 -8.23
N ALA A 507 -12.62 3.72 -7.55
CA ALA A 507 -11.40 3.10 -8.07
C ALA A 507 -11.64 2.25 -9.32
N THR A 508 -12.83 1.64 -9.46
CA THR A 508 -13.18 0.89 -10.66
C THR A 508 -13.49 1.81 -11.84
N ILE A 509 -14.02 3.02 -11.61
CA ILE A 509 -14.19 4.03 -12.67
C ILE A 509 -12.81 4.50 -13.15
N GLY A 510 -11.89 4.75 -12.21
CA GLY A 510 -10.51 5.15 -12.50
C GLY A 510 -9.91 6.01 -11.39
N ARG A 511 -8.61 6.35 -11.53
CA ARG A 511 -7.91 7.21 -10.56
C ARG A 511 -8.56 8.59 -10.42
N ARG A 512 -9.17 9.10 -11.52
CA ARG A 512 -9.95 10.34 -11.56
C ARG A 512 -11.33 10.04 -12.09
N PHE A 513 -12.35 10.51 -11.40
CA PHE A 513 -13.73 10.23 -11.78
C PHE A 513 -14.65 11.44 -11.52
N ARG A 514 -15.77 11.45 -12.21
CA ARG A 514 -16.82 12.46 -12.05
C ARG A 514 -17.82 12.03 -11.00
N ARG A 515 -18.33 13.02 -10.24
CA ARG A 515 -19.35 12.78 -9.19
C ARG A 515 -20.65 12.23 -9.76
N ASP A 516 -21.12 12.79 -10.89
CA ASP A 516 -22.37 12.39 -11.52
C ASP A 516 -22.36 10.92 -11.98
N LEU A 517 -21.26 10.47 -12.60
CA LEU A 517 -21.10 9.06 -12.98
C LEU A 517 -21.10 8.14 -11.76
N LEU A 518 -20.39 8.50 -10.70
CA LEU A 518 -20.38 7.71 -9.48
C LEU A 518 -21.77 7.67 -8.81
N ALA A 519 -22.50 8.79 -8.83
CA ALA A 519 -23.84 8.88 -8.26
C ALA A 519 -24.85 7.98 -9.00
N GLU A 520 -24.76 7.91 -10.33
CA GLU A 520 -25.65 7.05 -11.14
C GLU A 520 -25.35 5.55 -10.96
N LEU A 521 -24.12 5.22 -10.61
CA LEU A 521 -23.69 3.85 -10.30
C LEU A 521 -24.01 3.41 -8.86
N SER A 522 -24.28 4.35 -7.96
CA SER A 522 -24.50 4.06 -6.54
C SER A 522 -25.97 3.90 -6.21
N GLU A 523 -26.30 3.01 -5.26
CA GLU A 523 -27.67 2.76 -4.80
C GLU A 523 -28.15 3.79 -3.76
N GLY A 524 -27.28 4.74 -3.36
CA GLY A 524 -27.58 5.73 -2.33
C GLY A 524 -26.82 7.05 -2.53
N PRO A 525 -26.99 8.02 -1.63
CA PRO A 525 -26.36 9.33 -1.73
C PRO A 525 -24.85 9.24 -1.54
N VAL A 526 -24.09 9.57 -2.58
CA VAL A 526 -22.59 9.49 -2.57
C VAL A 526 -21.94 10.68 -1.86
N ALA A 527 -22.62 11.83 -1.77
CA ALA A 527 -22.01 13.06 -1.26
C ALA A 527 -21.43 12.93 0.17
N PRO A 528 -22.16 12.38 1.18
CA PRO A 528 -21.59 12.24 2.52
C PRO A 528 -20.35 11.35 2.58
N HIS A 529 -20.30 10.33 1.71
CA HIS A 529 -19.16 9.41 1.61
C HIS A 529 -17.96 10.10 0.96
N LEU A 530 -18.18 10.82 -0.14
CA LEU A 530 -17.13 11.58 -0.81
C LEU A 530 -16.54 12.66 0.10
N ASP A 531 -17.39 13.42 0.85
CA ASP A 531 -16.93 14.42 1.82
C ASP A 531 -16.09 13.78 2.94
N ARG A 532 -16.42 12.57 3.38
CA ARG A 532 -15.61 11.83 4.35
C ARG A 532 -14.27 11.41 3.76
N LEU A 533 -14.26 10.86 2.55
CA LEU A 533 -13.04 10.43 1.87
C LEU A 533 -12.08 11.61 1.59
N VAL A 534 -12.63 12.79 1.29
CA VAL A 534 -11.83 14.03 1.11
C VAL A 534 -11.27 14.50 2.45
N ARG A 535 -12.09 14.58 3.50
CA ARG A 535 -11.64 15.00 4.85
C ARG A 535 -10.56 14.09 5.44
N ASN A 536 -10.54 12.81 5.03
CA ASN A 536 -9.57 11.82 5.50
C ASN A 536 -8.41 11.60 4.51
N ASP A 537 -8.21 12.55 3.61
CA ASP A 537 -7.08 12.56 2.66
C ASP A 537 -6.95 11.30 1.79
N LEU A 538 -8.08 10.67 1.41
CA LEU A 538 -8.06 9.59 0.43
C LEU A 538 -8.35 10.11 -0.98
N LEU A 539 -9.17 11.15 -1.10
CA LEU A 539 -9.53 11.80 -2.35
C LEU A 539 -9.22 13.29 -2.32
N ASP A 540 -8.77 13.81 -3.44
CA ASP A 540 -8.76 15.24 -3.76
C ASP A 540 -10.05 15.59 -4.50
N HIS A 541 -10.59 16.80 -4.26
CA HIS A 541 -11.78 17.32 -4.93
C HIS A 541 -11.45 18.64 -5.65
N ARG A 542 -11.74 18.67 -6.96
CA ARG A 542 -11.64 19.90 -7.75
C ARG A 542 -12.86 19.99 -8.66
N GLU A 543 -13.64 21.04 -8.46
CA GLU A 543 -14.88 21.29 -9.20
C GLU A 543 -15.88 20.13 -9.09
N ASP A 544 -16.14 19.38 -10.16
CA ASP A 544 -17.04 18.22 -10.23
C ASP A 544 -16.29 16.86 -10.24
N ARG A 545 -14.95 16.89 -10.10
CA ARG A 545 -14.07 15.72 -10.24
C ARG A 545 -13.40 15.37 -8.92
N TYR A 546 -13.26 14.08 -8.71
CA TYR A 546 -12.52 13.48 -7.61
C TYR A 546 -11.32 12.72 -8.15
N ALA A 547 -10.25 12.72 -7.39
CA ALA A 547 -9.03 11.97 -7.71
C ALA A 547 -8.47 11.29 -6.48
N PHE A 548 -8.03 10.04 -6.59
CA PHE A 548 -7.27 9.40 -5.51
C PHE A 548 -5.97 10.14 -5.28
N GLN A 549 -5.66 10.44 -4.03
CA GLN A 549 -4.45 11.16 -3.63
C GLN A 549 -3.16 10.40 -3.96
N SER A 550 -3.23 9.07 -4.04
CA SER A 550 -2.12 8.21 -4.36
C SER A 550 -2.53 7.15 -5.38
N ALA A 551 -1.66 6.88 -6.35
CA ALA A 551 -1.84 5.77 -7.29
C ALA A 551 -1.91 4.43 -6.57
N LEU A 552 -1.06 4.23 -5.55
CA LEU A 552 -1.06 3.00 -4.76
C LEU A 552 -2.34 2.83 -3.93
N LEU A 553 -2.93 3.92 -3.45
CA LEU A 553 -4.21 3.86 -2.73
C LEU A 553 -5.37 3.48 -3.67
N HIS A 554 -5.39 4.05 -4.88
CA HIS A 554 -6.31 3.64 -5.94
C HIS A 554 -6.17 2.15 -6.24
N ASP A 555 -4.93 1.69 -6.49
CA ASP A 555 -4.64 0.29 -6.80
C ASP A 555 -5.06 -0.65 -5.64
N ALA A 556 -4.82 -0.26 -4.38
CA ALA A 556 -5.24 -1.02 -3.21
C ALA A 556 -6.77 -1.12 -3.12
N ALA A 557 -7.49 -0.03 -3.33
CA ALA A 557 -8.96 -0.03 -3.36
C ALA A 557 -9.50 -0.93 -4.47
N TYR A 558 -8.94 -0.85 -5.67
CA TYR A 558 -9.32 -1.67 -6.82
C TYR A 558 -8.99 -3.15 -6.61
N GLN A 559 -7.78 -3.47 -6.14
CA GLN A 559 -7.32 -4.86 -5.97
C GLN A 559 -7.98 -5.57 -4.79
N SER A 560 -8.52 -4.85 -3.82
CA SER A 560 -9.28 -5.41 -2.70
C SER A 560 -10.59 -6.08 -3.15
N LEU A 561 -11.15 -5.64 -4.29
CA LEU A 561 -12.34 -6.24 -4.87
C LEU A 561 -12.06 -7.63 -5.46
N LEU A 562 -13.01 -8.56 -5.32
CA LEU A 562 -12.98 -9.83 -6.03
C LEU A 562 -13.05 -9.64 -7.54
N LYS A 563 -12.45 -10.57 -8.30
CA LYS A 563 -12.49 -10.52 -9.77
C LYS A 563 -13.91 -10.43 -10.33
N SER A 564 -14.85 -11.20 -9.75
CA SER A 564 -16.27 -11.20 -10.15
C SER A 564 -16.97 -9.87 -9.86
N VAL A 565 -16.63 -9.23 -8.73
CA VAL A 565 -17.18 -7.91 -8.36
C VAL A 565 -16.64 -6.83 -9.28
N ARG A 566 -15.33 -6.84 -9.57
CA ARG A 566 -14.70 -5.92 -10.54
C ARG A 566 -15.38 -6.03 -11.90
N GLN A 567 -15.55 -7.26 -12.40
CA GLN A 567 -16.21 -7.51 -13.68
C GLN A 567 -17.63 -6.92 -13.71
N ARG A 568 -18.45 -7.16 -12.68
CA ARG A 568 -19.80 -6.56 -12.57
C ARG A 568 -19.77 -5.04 -12.54
N TYR A 569 -18.81 -4.44 -11.81
CA TYR A 569 -18.69 -2.98 -11.77
C TYR A 569 -18.31 -2.41 -13.13
N HIS A 570 -17.36 -3.01 -13.84
CA HIS A 570 -17.00 -2.60 -15.17
C HIS A 570 -18.18 -2.73 -16.17
N GLU A 571 -18.96 -3.80 -16.10
CA GLU A 571 -20.17 -3.98 -16.90
C GLU A 571 -21.21 -2.88 -16.62
N ARG A 572 -21.48 -2.58 -15.34
CA ARG A 572 -22.38 -1.48 -14.95
C ARG A 572 -21.88 -0.12 -15.42
N ILE A 573 -20.58 0.15 -15.29
CA ILE A 573 -19.96 1.39 -15.75
C ILE A 573 -20.12 1.51 -17.27
N ALA A 574 -19.82 0.45 -18.01
CA ALA A 574 -19.96 0.45 -19.47
C ALA A 574 -21.39 0.75 -19.90
N ALA A 575 -22.38 0.06 -19.32
CA ALA A 575 -23.80 0.29 -19.61
C ALA A 575 -24.26 1.71 -19.24
N THR A 576 -23.76 2.26 -18.15
CA THR A 576 -24.09 3.62 -17.72
C THR A 576 -23.47 4.68 -18.64
N LEU A 577 -22.21 4.49 -19.04
CA LEU A 577 -21.54 5.37 -20.00
C LEU A 577 -22.31 5.43 -21.33
N GLU A 578 -22.73 4.31 -21.86
CA GLU A 578 -23.48 4.26 -23.11
C GLU A 578 -24.86 4.93 -23.02
N ARG A 579 -25.56 4.73 -21.91
CA ARG A 579 -26.90 5.27 -21.72
C ARG A 579 -26.90 6.76 -21.43
N SER A 580 -26.01 7.22 -20.54
CA SER A 580 -26.14 8.53 -19.90
C SER A 580 -25.01 9.51 -20.24
N PHE A 581 -23.92 9.06 -20.85
CA PHE A 581 -22.74 9.90 -21.13
C PHE A 581 -22.24 9.80 -22.58
N PRO A 582 -23.12 10.06 -23.60
CA PRO A 582 -22.75 9.92 -25.01
C PRO A 582 -21.61 10.88 -25.43
N GLU A 583 -21.45 12.02 -24.73
CA GLU A 583 -20.36 12.96 -24.98
C GLU A 583 -18.97 12.36 -24.65
N ILE A 584 -18.88 11.53 -23.61
CA ILE A 584 -17.64 10.81 -23.27
C ILE A 584 -17.31 9.81 -24.37
N LEU A 585 -18.32 9.09 -24.89
CA LEU A 585 -18.12 8.12 -25.96
C LEU A 585 -17.70 8.74 -27.30
N ALA A 586 -18.15 9.97 -27.54
CA ALA A 586 -17.77 10.70 -28.76
C ALA A 586 -16.31 11.16 -28.72
N GLY A 587 -15.85 11.63 -27.55
CA GLY A 587 -14.51 12.18 -27.37
C GLY A 587 -13.45 11.22 -26.83
N GLN A 588 -13.87 10.18 -26.09
CA GLN A 588 -12.98 9.24 -25.38
C GLN A 588 -13.51 7.79 -25.46
N PRO A 589 -13.64 7.23 -26.67
CA PRO A 589 -14.17 5.87 -26.84
C PRO A 589 -13.29 4.78 -26.17
N GLU A 590 -12.01 5.08 -25.92
CA GLU A 590 -11.07 4.21 -25.21
C GLU A 590 -11.49 3.93 -23.76
N VAL A 591 -12.18 4.87 -23.12
CA VAL A 591 -12.70 4.69 -21.75
C VAL A 591 -13.70 3.54 -21.70
N LEU A 592 -14.67 3.56 -22.62
CA LEU A 592 -15.65 2.48 -22.71
C LEU A 592 -15.01 1.16 -23.16
N ALA A 593 -14.09 1.21 -24.12
CA ALA A 593 -13.35 0.05 -24.59
C ALA A 593 -12.61 -0.65 -23.45
N HIS A 594 -11.98 0.11 -22.54
CA HIS A 594 -11.33 -0.42 -21.33
C HIS A 594 -12.34 -1.14 -20.43
N HIS A 595 -13.46 -0.49 -20.06
CA HIS A 595 -14.45 -1.11 -19.19
C HIS A 595 -15.07 -2.37 -19.78
N LEU A 596 -15.35 -2.39 -21.08
CA LEU A 596 -15.85 -3.59 -21.78
C LEU A 596 -14.79 -4.71 -21.81
N THR A 597 -13.50 -4.36 -21.93
CA THR A 597 -12.40 -5.35 -21.85
C THR A 597 -12.37 -6.03 -20.48
N GLU A 598 -12.42 -5.23 -19.41
CA GLU A 598 -12.43 -5.73 -18.03
C GLU A 598 -13.73 -6.48 -17.68
N ALA A 599 -14.85 -6.10 -18.30
CA ALA A 599 -16.12 -6.82 -18.24
C ALA A 599 -16.12 -8.12 -19.05
N ARG A 600 -15.09 -8.39 -19.86
CA ARG A 600 -14.95 -9.51 -20.80
C ARG A 600 -15.99 -9.52 -21.95
N ASP A 601 -16.55 -8.37 -22.28
CA ASP A 601 -17.34 -8.19 -23.49
C ASP A 601 -16.41 -7.82 -24.66
N TYR A 602 -15.64 -8.80 -25.11
CA TYR A 602 -14.59 -8.60 -26.10
C TYR A 602 -15.08 -8.11 -27.48
N PRO A 603 -16.24 -8.56 -27.99
CA PRO A 603 -16.72 -8.06 -29.28
C PRO A 603 -17.02 -6.55 -29.27
N ARG A 604 -17.66 -6.07 -28.19
CA ARG A 604 -17.93 -4.63 -28.04
C ARG A 604 -16.68 -3.85 -27.70
N ALA A 605 -15.81 -4.37 -26.84
CA ALA A 605 -14.51 -3.78 -26.51
C ALA A 605 -13.68 -3.55 -27.78
N LEU A 606 -13.60 -4.54 -28.66
CA LEU A 606 -12.90 -4.44 -29.95
C LEU A 606 -13.43 -3.30 -30.81
N HIS A 607 -14.76 -3.20 -30.94
CA HIS A 607 -15.40 -2.13 -31.70
C HIS A 607 -14.98 -0.74 -31.21
N TYR A 608 -14.98 -0.54 -29.88
CA TYR A 608 -14.63 0.76 -29.30
C TYR A 608 -13.12 1.03 -29.29
N TRP A 609 -12.25 0.02 -29.20
CA TRP A 609 -10.81 0.19 -29.40
C TRP A 609 -10.47 0.61 -30.83
N ILE A 610 -11.15 0.04 -31.83
CA ILE A 610 -10.98 0.47 -33.23
C ILE A 610 -11.44 1.93 -33.37
N ARG A 611 -12.61 2.30 -32.84
CA ARG A 611 -13.08 3.70 -32.84
C ARG A 611 -12.11 4.64 -32.16
N ALA A 612 -11.47 4.25 -31.09
CA ALA A 612 -10.46 5.06 -30.41
C ALA A 612 -9.23 5.28 -31.30
N GLY A 613 -8.78 4.22 -31.97
CA GLY A 613 -7.71 4.33 -32.97
C GLY A 613 -8.07 5.23 -34.15
N ASP A 614 -9.24 5.05 -34.73
CA ASP A 614 -9.73 5.86 -35.84
C ASP A 614 -9.86 7.34 -35.43
N LEU A 615 -10.37 7.64 -34.22
CA LEU A 615 -10.44 9.01 -33.71
C LEU A 615 -9.04 9.62 -33.53
N ALA A 616 -8.11 8.87 -32.97
CA ALA A 616 -6.73 9.32 -32.79
C ALA A 616 -6.05 9.60 -34.15
N MET A 617 -6.35 8.82 -35.21
CA MET A 617 -5.86 9.06 -36.55
C MET A 617 -6.39 10.39 -37.11
N THR A 618 -7.66 10.74 -36.89
CA THR A 618 -8.21 12.03 -37.34
C THR A 618 -7.51 13.24 -36.71
N LEU A 619 -6.94 13.05 -35.52
CA LEU A 619 -6.18 14.06 -34.78
C LEU A 619 -4.67 13.97 -35.02
N SER A 620 -4.23 13.13 -35.95
CA SER A 620 -2.80 12.86 -36.24
C SER A 620 -2.01 12.36 -35.02
N ALA A 621 -2.69 11.81 -34.00
CA ALA A 621 -2.09 11.23 -32.80
C ALA A 621 -1.69 9.76 -33.05
N ASN A 622 -0.72 9.56 -33.97
CA ASN A 622 -0.37 8.24 -34.52
C ASN A 622 0.04 7.22 -33.43
N GLU A 623 0.77 7.64 -32.40
CA GLU A 623 1.13 6.73 -31.29
C GLU A 623 -0.09 6.27 -30.49
N ALA A 624 -1.05 7.16 -30.20
CA ALA A 624 -2.28 6.82 -29.51
C ALA A 624 -3.15 5.89 -30.35
N ALA A 625 -3.21 6.13 -31.68
CA ALA A 625 -3.90 5.27 -32.63
C ALA A 625 -3.29 3.86 -32.62
N LEU A 626 -1.98 3.77 -32.74
CA LEU A 626 -1.27 2.48 -32.76
C LEU A 626 -1.51 1.70 -31.46
N ARG A 627 -1.37 2.33 -30.27
CA ARG A 627 -1.68 1.70 -28.97
C ARG A 627 -3.12 1.18 -28.90
N SER A 628 -4.08 1.91 -29.43
CA SER A 628 -5.50 1.48 -29.43
C SER A 628 -5.71 0.26 -30.32
N TYR A 629 -5.12 0.25 -31.52
CA TYR A 629 -5.19 -0.89 -32.43
C TYR A 629 -4.44 -2.13 -31.89
N GLU A 630 -3.31 -1.95 -31.24
CA GLU A 630 -2.56 -3.06 -30.59
C GLU A 630 -3.38 -3.69 -29.46
N ARG A 631 -4.06 -2.89 -28.62
CA ARG A 631 -4.99 -3.40 -27.62
C ARG A 631 -6.13 -4.18 -28.26
N ALA A 632 -6.69 -3.67 -29.36
CA ALA A 632 -7.71 -4.37 -30.11
C ALA A 632 -7.19 -5.69 -30.68
N LEU A 633 -5.98 -5.74 -31.24
CA LEU A 633 -5.35 -7.00 -31.71
C LEU A 633 -5.20 -8.02 -30.62
N GLY A 634 -4.84 -7.59 -29.39
CA GLY A 634 -4.73 -8.48 -28.22
C GLY A 634 -6.04 -9.16 -27.84
N LEU A 635 -7.20 -8.58 -28.17
CA LEU A 635 -8.51 -9.15 -27.90
C LEU A 635 -8.96 -10.23 -28.89
N LEU A 636 -8.34 -10.31 -30.07
CA LEU A 636 -8.74 -11.25 -31.14
C LEU A 636 -8.69 -12.72 -30.71
N VAL A 637 -7.81 -13.06 -29.76
CA VAL A 637 -7.69 -14.43 -29.22
C VAL A 637 -8.99 -14.91 -28.57
N HIS A 638 -9.87 -13.99 -28.15
CA HIS A 638 -11.14 -14.30 -27.52
C HIS A 638 -12.32 -14.37 -28.51
N LEU A 639 -12.09 -14.17 -29.78
CA LEU A 639 -13.11 -14.22 -30.83
C LEU A 639 -13.06 -15.55 -31.59
N ALA A 640 -14.22 -16.03 -32.01
CA ALA A 640 -14.34 -17.18 -32.88
C ALA A 640 -14.18 -16.78 -34.37
N GLU A 641 -13.80 -17.77 -35.21
CA GLU A 641 -13.84 -17.58 -36.68
C GLU A 641 -15.30 -17.57 -37.18
N PRO A 642 -15.63 -16.81 -38.25
CA PRO A 642 -14.74 -15.99 -39.07
C PRO A 642 -14.49 -14.56 -38.53
N SER A 643 -15.26 -14.12 -37.52
CA SER A 643 -15.20 -12.73 -37.00
C SER A 643 -13.81 -12.31 -36.52
N ARG A 644 -13.00 -13.28 -36.07
CA ARG A 644 -11.58 -13.03 -35.70
C ARG A 644 -10.78 -12.56 -36.92
N SER A 645 -10.81 -13.32 -38.01
CA SER A 645 -10.06 -13.00 -39.24
C SER A 645 -10.53 -11.72 -39.91
N GLU A 646 -11.85 -11.46 -39.94
CA GLU A 646 -12.44 -10.20 -40.46
C GLU A 646 -11.96 -9.01 -39.61
N SER A 647 -11.98 -9.10 -38.29
CA SER A 647 -11.53 -8.05 -37.40
C SER A 647 -10.03 -7.82 -37.50
N GLU A 648 -9.23 -8.89 -37.64
CA GLU A 648 -7.78 -8.78 -37.82
C GLU A 648 -7.45 -8.04 -39.12
N LEU A 649 -8.14 -8.39 -40.21
CA LEU A 649 -7.95 -7.70 -41.50
C LEU A 649 -8.23 -6.20 -41.38
N ARG A 650 -9.37 -5.83 -40.79
CA ARG A 650 -9.74 -4.43 -40.57
C ARG A 650 -8.68 -3.70 -39.73
N LEU A 651 -8.26 -4.28 -38.62
CA LEU A 651 -7.25 -3.69 -37.74
C LEU A 651 -5.91 -3.49 -38.42
N ARG A 652 -5.41 -4.50 -39.16
CA ARG A 652 -4.16 -4.42 -39.90
C ARG A 652 -4.19 -3.32 -40.95
N THR A 653 -5.33 -3.17 -41.62
CA THR A 653 -5.52 -2.11 -42.61
C THR A 653 -5.59 -0.72 -41.98
N SER A 654 -6.28 -0.58 -40.83
CA SER A 654 -6.42 0.71 -40.12
C SER A 654 -5.12 1.15 -39.43
N MET A 655 -4.28 0.22 -38.92
CA MET A 655 -3.04 0.58 -38.22
C MET A 655 -1.87 0.91 -39.16
N ALA A 656 -1.92 0.44 -40.43
CA ALA A 656 -0.82 0.62 -41.35
C ALA A 656 -0.44 2.12 -41.60
N PRO A 657 -1.39 3.07 -41.79
CA PRO A 657 -1.06 4.48 -41.89
C PRO A 657 -0.34 5.06 -40.68
N ALA A 658 -0.73 4.64 -39.44
CA ALA A 658 -0.06 5.07 -38.22
C ALA A 658 1.37 4.54 -38.14
N LEU A 659 1.60 3.27 -38.50
CA LEU A 659 2.94 2.66 -38.56
C LEU A 659 3.82 3.39 -39.60
N ILE A 660 3.27 3.70 -40.76
CA ILE A 660 3.99 4.46 -41.81
C ILE A 660 4.42 5.82 -41.29
N ALA A 661 3.52 6.55 -40.62
CA ALA A 661 3.82 7.87 -40.04
C ALA A 661 4.90 7.83 -38.97
N LEU A 662 4.95 6.77 -38.14
CA LEU A 662 5.91 6.66 -37.06
C LEU A 662 7.24 5.99 -37.43
N ARG A 663 7.20 4.98 -38.32
CA ARG A 663 8.35 4.14 -38.65
C ARG A 663 8.87 4.32 -40.08
N GLY A 664 8.10 5.00 -40.89
CA GLY A 664 8.37 5.17 -42.34
C GLY A 664 7.89 3.99 -43.19
N TYR A 665 7.72 4.27 -44.46
CA TYR A 665 7.21 3.32 -45.48
C TYR A 665 8.06 2.02 -45.58
N ALA A 666 9.34 2.09 -45.29
CA ALA A 666 10.28 0.98 -45.48
C ALA A 666 10.50 0.10 -44.25
N SER A 667 9.74 0.27 -43.16
CA SER A 667 9.91 -0.54 -41.95
C SER A 667 9.40 -1.95 -42.14
N SER A 668 10.03 -2.92 -41.42
CA SER A 668 9.62 -4.33 -41.42
C SER A 668 8.22 -4.53 -40.86
N GLU A 669 7.83 -3.70 -39.87
CA GLU A 669 6.51 -3.77 -39.22
C GLU A 669 5.38 -3.41 -40.22
N VAL A 670 5.63 -2.47 -41.15
CA VAL A 670 4.70 -2.14 -42.25
C VAL A 670 4.60 -3.33 -43.22
N GLU A 671 5.73 -3.94 -43.61
CA GLU A 671 5.75 -5.14 -44.46
C GLU A 671 4.92 -6.27 -43.85
N GLU A 672 5.21 -6.64 -42.60
CA GLU A 672 4.50 -7.71 -41.87
C GLU A 672 3.00 -7.44 -41.74
N THR A 673 2.64 -6.19 -41.45
CA THR A 673 1.23 -5.77 -41.34
C THR A 673 0.45 -5.98 -42.65
N TYR A 674 1.02 -5.53 -43.76
CA TYR A 674 0.35 -5.68 -45.05
C TYR A 674 0.41 -7.10 -45.60
N GLU A 675 1.49 -7.85 -45.39
CA GLU A 675 1.56 -9.25 -45.80
C GLU A 675 0.54 -10.10 -45.05
N ARG A 676 0.38 -9.86 -43.75
CA ARG A 676 -0.66 -10.54 -42.96
C ARG A 676 -2.07 -10.15 -43.40
N ALA A 677 -2.31 -8.88 -43.71
CA ALA A 677 -3.57 -8.42 -44.30
C ALA A 677 -3.85 -9.11 -45.62
N ARG A 678 -2.84 -9.29 -46.50
CA ARG A 678 -2.95 -10.01 -47.79
C ARG A 678 -3.32 -11.48 -47.60
N GLU A 679 -2.73 -12.18 -46.62
CA GLU A 679 -3.12 -13.55 -46.28
C GLU A 679 -4.58 -13.64 -45.84
N LEU A 680 -5.01 -12.73 -44.98
CA LEU A 680 -6.39 -12.67 -44.48
C LEU A 680 -7.40 -12.42 -45.64
N CYS A 681 -7.10 -11.50 -46.59
CA CYS A 681 -7.92 -11.33 -47.76
C CYS A 681 -8.12 -12.61 -48.56
N ARG A 682 -7.04 -13.44 -48.67
CA ARG A 682 -7.14 -14.72 -49.39
C ARG A 682 -7.99 -15.74 -48.62
N LEU A 683 -7.84 -15.78 -47.31
CA LEU A 683 -8.61 -16.70 -46.46
C LEU A 683 -10.09 -16.38 -46.42
N LEU A 684 -10.44 -15.11 -46.40
CA LEU A 684 -11.82 -14.64 -46.34
C LEU A 684 -12.49 -14.56 -47.69
N GLY A 685 -11.74 -14.64 -48.82
CA GLY A 685 -12.28 -14.47 -50.15
C GLY A 685 -12.77 -13.02 -50.45
N GLU A 686 -12.35 -12.07 -49.63
CA GLU A 686 -12.77 -10.65 -49.79
C GLU A 686 -12.00 -9.93 -50.89
N SER A 687 -12.71 -9.51 -51.92
CA SER A 687 -12.14 -8.69 -53.03
C SER A 687 -12.07 -7.19 -52.71
N SER A 688 -13.02 -6.66 -51.92
CA SER A 688 -13.12 -5.22 -51.63
C SER A 688 -11.97 -4.68 -50.74
N SER A 689 -11.50 -5.45 -49.76
CA SER A 689 -10.38 -5.08 -48.88
C SER A 689 -9.00 -5.35 -49.50
N GLN A 690 -8.96 -6.07 -50.63
CA GLN A 690 -7.72 -6.46 -51.26
C GLN A 690 -7.02 -5.27 -51.95
N PHE A 691 -7.77 -4.32 -52.52
CA PHE A 691 -7.21 -3.17 -53.22
C PHE A 691 -6.36 -2.27 -52.32
N PRO A 692 -6.83 -1.77 -51.17
CA PRO A 692 -5.99 -0.94 -50.26
C PRO A 692 -4.79 -1.68 -49.72
N VAL A 693 -4.89 -2.96 -49.44
CA VAL A 693 -3.78 -3.80 -48.93
C VAL A 693 -2.67 -3.92 -50.03
N LEU A 694 -3.06 -4.21 -51.27
CA LEU A 694 -2.10 -4.31 -52.37
C LEU A 694 -1.48 -2.93 -52.72
N ALA A 695 -2.24 -1.82 -52.61
CA ALA A 695 -1.72 -0.49 -52.76
C ALA A 695 -0.66 -0.15 -51.73
N GLY A 696 -0.87 -0.53 -50.43
CA GLY A 696 0.11 -0.37 -49.40
C GLY A 696 1.39 -1.17 -49.62
N LEU A 697 1.26 -2.44 -50.01
CA LEU A 697 2.41 -3.28 -50.37
C LEU A 697 3.17 -2.75 -51.59
N TRP A 698 2.45 -2.22 -52.61
CA TRP A 698 3.07 -1.60 -53.75
C TRP A 698 3.97 -0.44 -53.32
N VAL A 699 3.47 0.49 -52.48
CA VAL A 699 4.26 1.64 -51.98
C VAL A 699 5.47 1.12 -51.20
N PHE A 700 5.28 0.14 -50.32
CA PHE A 700 6.38 -0.46 -49.54
C PHE A 700 7.50 -1.01 -50.45
N HIS A 701 7.15 -1.82 -51.45
CA HIS A 701 8.13 -2.39 -52.39
C HIS A 701 8.79 -1.33 -53.27
N LEU A 702 8.03 -0.30 -53.71
CA LEU A 702 8.55 0.83 -54.47
C LEU A 702 9.63 1.59 -53.69
N VAL A 703 9.36 1.95 -52.44
CA VAL A 703 10.29 2.67 -51.56
C VAL A 703 11.53 1.82 -51.21
N ARG A 704 11.38 0.51 -51.10
CA ARG A 704 12.49 -0.44 -50.89
C ARG A 704 13.30 -0.74 -52.15
N GLY A 705 12.92 -0.18 -53.31
CA GLY A 705 13.60 -0.45 -54.58
C GLY A 705 13.36 -1.84 -55.16
N ARG A 706 12.37 -2.59 -54.64
CA ARG A 706 11.97 -3.92 -55.15
C ARG A 706 11.04 -3.74 -56.38
N LEU A 707 11.56 -3.16 -57.46
CA LEU A 707 10.77 -2.68 -58.59
C LEU A 707 9.99 -3.79 -59.32
N ALA A 708 10.52 -5.00 -59.43
CA ALA A 708 9.80 -6.12 -60.05
C ALA A 708 8.54 -6.50 -59.24
N ALA A 709 8.65 -6.60 -57.92
CA ALA A 709 7.50 -6.89 -57.04
C ALA A 709 6.47 -5.74 -57.06
N SER A 710 6.96 -4.49 -57.12
CA SER A 710 6.12 -3.30 -57.24
C SER A 710 5.34 -3.31 -58.57
N GLU A 711 5.95 -3.71 -59.69
CA GLU A 711 5.31 -3.82 -61.00
C GLU A 711 4.19 -4.88 -61.02
N ASP A 712 4.45 -6.06 -60.44
CA ASP A 712 3.45 -7.12 -60.33
C ASP A 712 2.23 -6.65 -59.53
N LEU A 713 2.46 -5.96 -58.39
CA LEU A 713 1.40 -5.39 -57.59
C LEU A 713 0.62 -4.27 -58.33
N ALA A 714 1.30 -3.41 -59.04
CA ALA A 714 0.67 -2.33 -59.82
C ALA A 714 -0.25 -2.90 -60.95
N LYS A 715 0.16 -3.98 -61.63
CA LYS A 715 -0.66 -4.70 -62.59
C LYS A 715 -1.91 -5.29 -61.95
N ARG A 716 -1.77 -5.94 -60.77
CA ARG A 716 -2.90 -6.51 -60.02
C ARG A 716 -3.86 -5.42 -59.52
N LEU A 717 -3.34 -4.24 -59.14
CA LEU A 717 -4.18 -3.10 -58.76
C LEU A 717 -5.04 -2.66 -59.95
N LEU A 718 -4.49 -2.66 -61.19
CA LEU A 718 -5.24 -2.30 -62.38
C LEU A 718 -6.33 -3.32 -62.67
N ASP A 719 -6.04 -4.65 -62.53
CA ASP A 719 -7.01 -5.71 -62.70
C ASP A 719 -8.17 -5.60 -61.72
N LEU A 720 -7.92 -5.16 -60.47
CA LEU A 720 -8.90 -5.00 -59.40
C LEU A 720 -9.61 -3.63 -59.41
N ALA A 721 -9.15 -2.68 -60.22
CA ALA A 721 -9.74 -1.33 -60.25
C ALA A 721 -11.12 -1.33 -60.91
N GLU A 722 -11.39 -2.34 -61.76
CA GLU A 722 -12.65 -2.42 -62.53
C GLU A 722 -12.97 -1.07 -63.24
N GLU A 723 -14.19 -0.56 -63.06
CA GLU A 723 -14.61 0.75 -63.61
C GLU A 723 -14.62 1.87 -62.55
N ASP A 724 -14.08 1.63 -61.32
CA ASP A 724 -14.03 2.64 -60.25
C ASP A 724 -12.96 3.71 -60.59
N PRO A 725 -13.35 4.99 -60.85
CA PRO A 725 -12.41 6.04 -61.25
C PRO A 725 -11.33 6.29 -60.22
N THR A 726 -11.63 6.15 -58.92
CA THR A 726 -10.66 6.38 -57.82
C THR A 726 -9.62 5.27 -57.78
N ARG A 727 -10.04 4.01 -57.90
CA ARG A 727 -9.12 2.87 -57.97
C ARG A 727 -8.29 2.88 -59.23
N LEU A 728 -8.88 3.23 -60.38
CA LEU A 728 -8.15 3.41 -61.64
C LEU A 728 -7.05 4.46 -61.53
N LEU A 729 -7.35 5.62 -60.91
CA LEU A 729 -6.34 6.65 -60.65
C LEU A 729 -5.15 6.12 -59.84
N VAL A 730 -5.41 5.41 -58.73
CA VAL A 730 -4.36 4.80 -57.88
C VAL A 730 -3.58 3.76 -58.68
N ALA A 731 -4.24 2.89 -59.45
CA ALA A 731 -3.60 1.84 -60.24
C ALA A 731 -2.69 2.42 -61.34
N HIS A 732 -3.18 3.42 -62.10
CA HIS A 732 -2.36 4.12 -63.12
C HIS A 732 -1.19 4.88 -62.47
N THR A 733 -1.40 5.52 -61.30
CA THR A 733 -0.32 6.16 -60.57
C THR A 733 0.73 5.14 -60.15
N ALA A 734 0.30 3.95 -59.70
CA ALA A 734 1.21 2.86 -59.33
C ALA A 734 2.05 2.38 -60.53
N LEU A 735 1.43 2.17 -61.68
CA LEU A 735 2.12 1.76 -62.89
C LEU A 735 3.10 2.82 -63.36
N GLY A 736 2.63 4.11 -63.47
CA GLY A 736 3.48 5.22 -63.92
C GLY A 736 4.70 5.45 -63.04
N GLN A 737 4.51 5.50 -61.70
CA GLN A 737 5.63 5.65 -60.74
C GLN A 737 6.59 4.47 -60.84
N THR A 738 6.10 3.23 -60.95
CA THR A 738 6.97 2.06 -61.02
C THR A 738 7.75 2.08 -62.34
N ALA A 739 7.12 2.46 -63.47
CA ALA A 739 7.80 2.62 -64.74
C ALA A 739 8.87 3.72 -64.71
N PHE A 740 8.57 4.85 -64.06
CA PHE A 740 9.52 5.95 -63.87
C PHE A 740 10.78 5.51 -63.17
N TRP A 741 10.61 4.90 -61.95
CA TRP A 741 11.74 4.41 -61.15
C TRP A 741 12.49 3.24 -61.81
N SER A 742 11.84 2.50 -62.72
CA SER A 742 12.47 1.45 -63.55
C SER A 742 13.21 1.99 -64.76
N GLY A 743 13.23 3.31 -64.96
CA GLY A 743 13.91 3.96 -66.12
C GLY A 743 13.11 3.92 -67.42
N ARG A 744 11.86 3.43 -67.42
CA ARG A 744 10.96 3.33 -68.57
C ARG A 744 10.15 4.62 -68.76
N LEU A 745 10.84 5.74 -69.01
CA LEU A 745 10.29 7.09 -69.05
C LEU A 745 9.18 7.31 -70.04
N ARG A 746 9.11 6.48 -71.11
CA ARG A 746 8.05 6.60 -72.15
C ARG A 746 6.74 5.95 -71.73
N GLU A 747 6.80 5.02 -70.77
CA GLU A 747 5.64 4.30 -70.20
C GLU A 747 5.09 4.98 -68.95
N ALA A 748 5.97 5.75 -68.26
CA ALA A 748 5.62 6.54 -67.12
C ALA A 748 4.80 7.78 -67.46
#